data_e6d509aca729e26ffc2c8a681d6e969d
#
_entry.id   e6d509aca729e26ffc2c8a681d6e969d
#
_cell.length_a   1.000
_cell.length_b   1.000
_cell.length_c   1.000
_cell.angle_alpha   90.00
_cell.angle_beta   90.00
_cell.angle_gamma   90.00
#
_symmetry.space_group_name_H-M   'P 1'
#
loop_
_entity.id
_entity.type
_entity.pdbx_description
1 polymer ?
#
loop_
_entity_poly.entity_id
_entity_poly.type
_entity_poly.pdbx_seq_one_letter_code
_entity_poly.pdbx_strand_id
1 'polypeptide(L)'
;VLLAALKPHPSRSSTTATADFKNFETLQIHPLDITPDGSRLLALNTPDARLQVFAIGAGTLDTLGEVPVGLEPVSVRAQDDSTAWVVNQLSDDVSIVDLRTLRVRATLRVGDEPTDVAFAGTPLRAFVCVGGEDQVKAFDPSTLLPSFAPTPIFGRHPRALAVGGGGATVFVTVLDAGNQTTTVGARAVTLLGGPSPPNPPKDPSLPSAPAVGVIVQWNGAHWVDDGLPTPKIWDAALPPGFSLPDVDVLVLDANAGVVASRISGVGTSNFNAAVDPTSGTLYVTNTEASNRTRFEPNLRGRFLQDRITLVTGGGSGAVTPVHLNAHINYAVSPGPPSERDLSLALPIDVAVNGAAGKVYVAAMGSSRVGVLDLAGNVTNRIGTAGTPSAPGIAPGEPRGPTGLALDVARHQLFALNRFTNSIAILDTGTETKVGEVGLRFDPSPPEIRGGRPFLYDGNLSAHGDLACASCHIGGNFDNIAWDLGNPLGTMEPSLQLNGRQVHPMKGPMTTQSLRGLADTSPFHWRADRLDFTRFNPAFINLMGGPDSLSTTDMQKYNDFIMTVAYPPNPNQRLNRGLSALADSGRVEFESRPHDGGQPCAFCHALPNGTDRIIIPGTLLQESQDFKVPQLRNMYQKSGFTLATGPQKRGFGFLHDGSVDNIVDFLRLPVFSFPDTMARYEIQAFLLSFDTGTAPSVGRELTVSGANKNTPAVTTLLDSLYDQADLANCDLIAHARIGGVMKGFLYQPGHNFISDFNPEGTIPADTLRSWAGSGSEITYLGVPPGTGMRMAIDRDRDGFRDRWEIALGSNPADPLSTPPVSGVGGAAAPKVARLEQNRPNPFNPETVIPYDAGPGGRVALRVFDVSGRLVRTLVNTIEPPGSYRAPWDGRNDHGRAVASGRYFYRLIVGKITRTRAMTLVR
;
A
#
# COMPACT_ATOMS: atom_id res chain seq x y z
N VAL A 1 12.88 -38.50 9.36
CA VAL A 1 14.04 -38.36 10.29
C VAL A 1 15.01 -37.28 9.81
N LEU A 2 15.10 -36.97 8.51
CA LEU A 2 15.96 -35.90 8.00
C LEU A 2 15.39 -34.46 8.24
N LEU A 3 14.07 -34.28 8.32
CA LEU A 3 13.42 -32.98 8.54
C LEU A 3 13.50 -32.44 9.98
N ALA A 4 13.76 -33.32 10.96
CA ALA A 4 13.84 -32.91 12.38
C ALA A 4 15.14 -32.16 12.75
N ALA A 5 16.15 -32.15 11.88
CA ALA A 5 17.47 -31.56 12.13
C ALA A 5 17.60 -30.09 11.68
N LEU A 6 16.58 -29.53 10.99
CA LEU A 6 16.60 -28.20 10.39
C LEU A 6 15.79 -27.18 11.24
N LYS A 7 16.05 -27.08 12.55
CA LYS A 7 15.46 -25.96 13.31
C LYS A 7 16.23 -24.67 13.03
N PRO A 8 15.54 -23.60 12.59
CA PRO A 8 16.19 -22.31 12.34
C PRO A 8 16.72 -21.70 13.63
N HIS A 9 17.84 -21.00 13.52
CA HIS A 9 18.33 -20.12 14.58
C HIS A 9 17.29 -19.00 14.83
N PRO A 10 17.10 -18.56 16.08
CA PRO A 10 16.17 -17.47 16.37
C PRO A 10 16.66 -16.20 15.65
N SER A 11 15.85 -15.73 14.71
CA SER A 11 16.05 -14.43 14.08
C SER A 11 16.04 -13.34 15.14
N ARG A 12 17.00 -12.43 15.10
CA ARG A 12 16.93 -11.18 15.86
C ARG A 12 15.70 -10.43 15.37
N SER A 13 14.74 -10.21 16.25
CA SER A 13 13.62 -9.30 16.06
C SER A 13 14.17 -7.95 15.59
N SER A 14 13.85 -7.57 14.34
CA SER A 14 14.13 -6.25 13.83
C SER A 14 13.07 -5.29 14.34
N THR A 15 13.49 -4.11 14.70
CA THR A 15 12.77 -2.84 14.81
C THR A 15 11.26 -2.94 15.07
N THR A 16 10.88 -2.53 16.26
CA THR A 16 9.51 -2.10 16.57
C THR A 16 9.11 -1.01 15.59
N ALA A 17 8.28 -1.38 14.59
CA ALA A 17 7.44 -0.39 13.92
C ALA A 17 6.75 0.42 15.03
N THR A 18 6.73 1.73 14.91
CA THR A 18 6.07 2.60 15.89
C THR A 18 4.62 2.14 16.01
N ALA A 19 4.19 1.82 17.22
CA ALA A 19 2.89 1.21 17.48
C ALA A 19 1.68 2.08 17.06
N ASP A 20 1.92 3.33 16.61
CA ASP A 20 0.93 4.34 16.28
C ASP A 20 0.76 4.60 14.77
N PHE A 21 1.45 3.86 13.90
CA PHE A 21 1.29 3.93 12.44
C PHE A 21 1.37 2.54 11.80
N LYS A 22 0.48 2.25 10.84
CA LYS A 22 0.49 1.02 10.04
C LYS A 22 0.62 1.40 8.57
N ASN A 23 1.62 0.85 7.88
CA ASN A 23 1.89 1.15 6.49
C ASN A 23 1.26 0.09 5.56
N PHE A 24 0.26 0.48 4.76
CA PHE A 24 -0.36 -0.38 3.75
C PHE A 24 0.18 -0.16 2.35
N GLU A 25 0.94 0.92 2.15
CA GLU A 25 1.55 1.33 0.89
C GLU A 25 0.55 1.42 -0.27
N THR A 26 -0.64 1.92 0.02
CA THR A 26 -1.72 2.09 -0.96
C THR A 26 -1.37 3.16 -1.99
N LEU A 27 -1.51 2.84 -3.28
CA LEU A 27 -1.21 3.77 -4.36
C LEU A 27 -2.44 4.65 -4.67
N GLN A 28 -2.28 5.97 -4.57
CA GLN A 28 -3.31 6.95 -4.90
C GLN A 28 -3.75 6.88 -6.37
N ILE A 29 -4.98 7.35 -6.68
CA ILE A 29 -5.57 7.29 -8.04
C ILE A 29 -5.93 8.69 -8.50
N HIS A 30 -6.93 9.33 -7.89
CA HIS A 30 -7.27 10.73 -8.11
C HIS A 30 -7.26 11.48 -6.78
N PRO A 31 -6.07 11.71 -6.17
CA PRO A 31 -5.99 12.30 -4.84
C PRO A 31 -6.24 13.81 -4.81
N LEU A 32 -6.41 14.44 -5.98
CA LEU A 32 -6.75 15.85 -6.14
C LEU A 32 -7.98 16.02 -7.00
N ASP A 33 -8.82 17.02 -6.67
CA ASP A 33 -9.88 17.51 -7.55
C ASP A 33 -10.17 18.97 -7.27
N ILE A 34 -10.79 19.66 -8.23
CA ILE A 34 -11.18 21.08 -8.11
C ILE A 34 -12.71 21.15 -8.13
N THR A 35 -13.30 21.95 -7.22
CA THR A 35 -14.75 22.20 -7.25
C THR A 35 -15.18 22.84 -8.58
N PRO A 36 -16.39 22.54 -9.10
CA PRO A 36 -16.84 23.04 -10.42
C PRO A 36 -16.76 24.57 -10.57
N ASP A 37 -16.93 25.33 -9.48
CA ASP A 37 -16.76 26.80 -9.48
C ASP A 37 -15.30 27.26 -9.56
N GLY A 38 -14.35 26.34 -9.50
CA GLY A 38 -12.91 26.60 -9.53
C GLY A 38 -12.38 27.29 -8.26
N SER A 39 -13.14 27.37 -7.19
CA SER A 39 -12.74 28.13 -6.00
C SER A 39 -11.90 27.32 -5.01
N ARG A 40 -12.03 25.98 -5.03
CA ARG A 40 -11.41 25.11 -4.03
C ARG A 40 -10.66 23.96 -4.67
N LEU A 41 -9.50 23.65 -4.10
CA LEU A 41 -8.78 22.40 -4.34
C LEU A 41 -9.08 21.44 -3.18
N LEU A 42 -9.44 20.21 -3.55
CA LEU A 42 -9.62 19.07 -2.68
C LEU A 42 -8.38 18.21 -2.75
N ALA A 43 -7.77 17.87 -1.61
CA ALA A 43 -6.53 17.09 -1.58
C ALA A 43 -6.58 16.01 -0.50
N LEU A 44 -6.21 14.79 -0.85
CA LEU A 44 -6.16 13.66 0.07
C LEU A 44 -4.83 13.60 0.82
N ASN A 45 -4.91 13.61 2.13
CA ASN A 45 -3.81 13.25 3.00
C ASN A 45 -3.96 11.76 3.39
N THR A 46 -3.54 10.87 2.50
CA THR A 46 -3.72 9.42 2.65
C THR A 46 -3.12 8.86 3.95
N PRO A 47 -1.86 9.20 4.34
CA PRO A 47 -1.29 8.67 5.57
C PRO A 47 -1.99 9.13 6.86
N ASP A 48 -2.72 10.25 6.81
CA ASP A 48 -3.45 10.81 7.94
C ASP A 48 -4.97 10.59 7.87
N ALA A 49 -5.45 9.88 6.83
CA ALA A 49 -6.86 9.59 6.60
C ALA A 49 -7.74 10.85 6.62
N ARG A 50 -7.36 11.88 5.84
CA ARG A 50 -8.07 13.18 5.81
C ARG A 50 -8.23 13.72 4.39
N LEU A 51 -9.35 14.40 4.17
CA LEU A 51 -9.53 15.33 3.06
C LEU A 51 -9.12 16.72 3.54
N GLN A 52 -8.19 17.38 2.84
CA GLN A 52 -7.86 18.79 3.03
C GLN A 52 -8.50 19.65 1.94
N VAL A 53 -9.01 20.79 2.32
CA VAL A 53 -9.68 21.75 1.43
C VAL A 53 -8.92 23.07 1.45
N PHE A 54 -8.55 23.54 0.25
CA PHE A 54 -7.81 24.77 0.05
C PHE A 54 -8.63 25.75 -0.79
N ALA A 55 -8.50 27.05 -0.51
CA ALA A 55 -8.88 28.09 -1.45
C ALA A 55 -7.77 28.25 -2.49
N ILE A 56 -8.15 28.34 -3.78
CA ILE A 56 -7.21 28.52 -4.87
C ILE A 56 -6.96 30.00 -5.11
N GLY A 57 -5.71 30.45 -4.93
CA GLY A 57 -5.22 31.78 -5.28
C GLY A 57 -4.33 31.77 -6.54
N ALA A 58 -3.81 32.93 -6.92
CA ALA A 58 -2.84 33.04 -8.01
C ALA A 58 -1.47 32.58 -7.54
N GLY A 59 -1.11 31.32 -7.83
CA GLY A 59 0.14 30.70 -7.39
C GLY A 59 0.19 30.33 -5.90
N THR A 60 -0.96 30.33 -5.21
CA THR A 60 -1.07 30.03 -3.76
C THR A 60 -2.23 29.11 -3.46
N LEU A 61 -2.12 28.38 -2.35
CA LEU A 61 -3.18 27.57 -1.76
C LEU A 61 -3.32 27.93 -0.29
N ASP A 62 -4.50 28.42 0.10
CA ASP A 62 -4.82 28.79 1.48
C ASP A 62 -5.70 27.73 2.13
N THR A 63 -5.28 27.14 3.26
CA THR A 63 -6.02 26.08 3.93
C THR A 63 -7.35 26.60 4.48
N LEU A 64 -8.46 26.02 4.01
CA LEU A 64 -9.81 26.28 4.54
C LEU A 64 -10.15 25.34 5.70
N GLY A 65 -9.65 24.13 5.68
CA GLY A 65 -9.84 23.12 6.73
C GLY A 65 -9.62 21.70 6.26
N GLU A 66 -9.95 20.76 7.14
CA GLU A 66 -9.78 19.33 6.90
C GLU A 66 -10.92 18.52 7.47
N VAL A 67 -11.15 17.33 6.91
CA VAL A 67 -12.21 16.40 7.30
C VAL A 67 -11.60 15.01 7.47
N PRO A 68 -11.69 14.41 8.68
CA PRO A 68 -11.38 12.99 8.84
C PRO A 68 -12.31 12.13 7.97
N VAL A 69 -11.74 11.15 7.27
CA VAL A 69 -12.44 10.20 6.38
C VAL A 69 -12.00 8.76 6.71
N GLY A 70 -12.42 7.78 5.93
CA GLY A 70 -11.98 6.39 6.10
C GLY A 70 -10.49 6.20 5.83
N LEU A 71 -9.99 4.98 6.07
CA LEU A 71 -8.58 4.64 5.95
C LEU A 71 -8.15 4.49 4.48
N GLU A 72 -6.90 4.90 4.21
CA GLU A 72 -6.27 4.88 2.89
C GLU A 72 -7.17 5.52 1.82
N PRO A 73 -7.53 6.83 1.97
CA PRO A 73 -8.26 7.54 0.94
C PRO A 73 -7.39 7.69 -0.32
N VAL A 74 -7.92 7.25 -1.48
CA VAL A 74 -7.17 7.17 -2.75
C VAL A 74 -7.71 8.04 -3.86
N SER A 75 -9.00 8.39 -3.81
CA SER A 75 -9.65 9.23 -4.81
C SER A 75 -10.64 10.20 -4.18
N VAL A 76 -10.69 11.43 -4.68
CA VAL A 76 -11.69 12.43 -4.33
C VAL A 76 -12.30 13.04 -5.58
N ARG A 77 -13.63 13.17 -5.62
CA ARG A 77 -14.35 13.88 -6.69
C ARG A 77 -15.38 14.84 -6.11
N ALA A 78 -15.38 16.05 -6.59
CA ALA A 78 -16.42 17.02 -6.32
C ALA A 78 -17.68 16.64 -7.11
N GLN A 79 -18.78 16.32 -6.42
CA GLN A 79 -20.09 16.17 -7.04
C GLN A 79 -20.64 17.53 -7.50
N ASP A 80 -20.45 18.51 -6.66
CA ASP A 80 -20.80 19.92 -6.84
C ASP A 80 -19.94 20.81 -5.89
N ASP A 81 -20.17 22.14 -5.86
CA ASP A 81 -19.39 23.05 -5.02
C ASP A 81 -19.59 22.84 -3.51
N SER A 82 -20.53 21.99 -3.11
CA SER A 82 -20.89 21.75 -1.72
C SER A 82 -20.66 20.32 -1.25
N THR A 83 -20.44 19.38 -2.15
CA THR A 83 -20.38 17.95 -1.84
C THR A 83 -19.19 17.30 -2.56
N ALA A 84 -18.38 16.56 -1.80
CA ALA A 84 -17.33 15.71 -2.34
C ALA A 84 -17.52 14.26 -1.91
N TRP A 85 -17.09 13.33 -2.77
CA TRP A 85 -17.04 11.90 -2.49
C TRP A 85 -15.57 11.48 -2.37
N VAL A 86 -15.21 10.87 -1.23
CA VAL A 86 -13.86 10.38 -0.95
C VAL A 86 -13.89 8.87 -0.88
N VAL A 87 -13.13 8.21 -1.77
CA VAL A 87 -13.01 6.76 -1.83
C VAL A 87 -11.93 6.29 -0.87
N ASN A 88 -12.31 5.47 0.10
CA ASN A 88 -11.45 4.94 1.15
C ASN A 88 -11.16 3.46 0.87
N GLN A 89 -10.01 3.18 0.27
CA GLN A 89 -9.71 1.85 -0.25
C GLN A 89 -9.68 0.78 0.85
N LEU A 90 -9.04 1.06 1.98
CA LEU A 90 -8.94 0.10 3.08
C LEU A 90 -10.22 0.00 3.91
N SER A 91 -11.09 1.03 3.88
CA SER A 91 -12.37 1.02 4.57
C SER A 91 -13.49 0.36 3.78
N ASP A 92 -13.30 0.04 2.51
CA ASP A 92 -14.30 -0.55 1.61
C ASP A 92 -15.52 0.34 1.40
N ASP A 93 -15.35 1.66 1.46
CA ASP A 93 -16.44 2.63 1.44
C ASP A 93 -16.09 3.95 0.76
N VAL A 94 -17.09 4.81 0.71
CA VAL A 94 -16.98 6.19 0.24
C VAL A 94 -17.55 7.12 1.30
N SER A 95 -16.74 8.07 1.75
CA SER A 95 -17.18 9.16 2.64
C SER A 95 -17.84 10.26 1.81
N ILE A 96 -19.09 10.62 2.12
CA ILE A 96 -19.81 11.73 1.51
C ILE A 96 -19.60 12.97 2.37
N VAL A 97 -18.84 13.92 1.86
CA VAL A 97 -18.39 15.11 2.59
C VAL A 97 -19.20 16.35 2.21
N ASP A 98 -19.72 17.05 3.22
CA ASP A 98 -20.29 18.41 3.07
C ASP A 98 -19.13 19.42 3.16
N LEU A 99 -18.80 20.07 2.04
CA LEU A 99 -17.70 21.02 1.92
C LEU A 99 -18.01 22.39 2.55
N ARG A 100 -19.28 22.70 2.86
CA ARG A 100 -19.66 23.95 3.54
C ARG A 100 -19.42 23.88 5.03
N THR A 101 -19.63 22.69 5.60
CA THR A 101 -19.50 22.46 7.04
C THR A 101 -18.28 21.62 7.39
N LEU A 102 -17.53 21.13 6.40
CA LEU A 102 -16.33 20.30 6.55
C LEU A 102 -16.57 19.10 7.47
N ARG A 103 -17.49 18.21 7.08
CA ARG A 103 -17.83 17.00 7.83
C ARG A 103 -18.29 15.88 6.90
N VAL A 104 -18.12 14.65 7.33
CA VAL A 104 -18.76 13.49 6.70
C VAL A 104 -20.24 13.50 7.08
N ARG A 105 -21.12 13.49 6.08
CA ARG A 105 -22.58 13.42 6.28
C ARG A 105 -23.11 11.99 6.19
N ALA A 106 -22.41 11.12 5.47
CA ALA A 106 -22.76 9.73 5.31
C ALA A 106 -21.54 8.92 4.87
N THR A 107 -21.50 7.66 5.21
CA THR A 107 -20.55 6.64 4.70
C THR A 107 -21.34 5.65 3.87
N LEU A 108 -20.93 5.40 2.64
CA LEU A 108 -21.53 4.45 1.71
C LEU A 108 -20.60 3.26 1.54
N ARG A 109 -20.96 2.10 2.12
CA ARG A 109 -20.20 0.88 1.88
C ARG A 109 -20.41 0.39 0.45
N VAL A 110 -19.32 0.20 -0.29
CA VAL A 110 -19.37 -0.13 -1.73
C VAL A 110 -18.77 -1.49 -2.07
N GLY A 111 -17.94 -2.06 -1.20
CA GLY A 111 -17.29 -3.38 -1.39
C GLY A 111 -15.78 -3.29 -1.27
N ASP A 112 -15.10 -4.42 -1.50
CA ASP A 112 -13.68 -4.64 -1.23
C ASP A 112 -12.78 -3.78 -2.11
N GLU A 113 -11.87 -3.03 -1.47
CA GLU A 113 -10.86 -2.19 -2.11
C GLU A 113 -11.41 -1.26 -3.23
N PRO A 114 -12.38 -0.34 -2.94
CA PRO A 114 -12.82 0.63 -3.93
C PRO A 114 -11.65 1.57 -4.33
N THR A 115 -11.64 1.97 -5.61
CA THR A 115 -10.48 2.67 -6.18
C THR A 115 -10.80 4.07 -6.67
N ASP A 116 -11.92 4.28 -7.34
CA ASP A 116 -12.27 5.59 -7.91
C ASP A 116 -13.78 5.81 -7.96
N VAL A 117 -14.20 7.08 -8.10
CA VAL A 117 -15.58 7.49 -8.30
C VAL A 117 -15.67 8.52 -9.43
N ALA A 118 -16.73 8.46 -10.24
CA ALA A 118 -17.01 9.47 -11.26
C ALA A 118 -18.51 9.72 -11.38
N PHE A 119 -18.90 10.94 -11.78
CA PHE A 119 -20.29 11.34 -11.94
C PHE A 119 -20.65 11.42 -13.43
N ALA A 120 -21.67 10.67 -13.84
CA ALA A 120 -22.09 10.57 -15.24
C ALA A 120 -23.56 10.18 -15.36
N GLY A 121 -24.10 10.27 -16.58
CA GLY A 121 -25.46 9.85 -16.91
C GLY A 121 -26.53 10.91 -16.69
N THR A 122 -27.73 10.63 -17.24
CA THR A 122 -28.95 11.43 -17.05
C THR A 122 -30.09 10.48 -16.67
N PRO A 123 -30.60 10.52 -15.43
CA PRO A 123 -30.18 11.36 -14.30
C PRO A 123 -28.72 11.05 -13.83
N LEU A 124 -28.12 12.03 -13.12
CA LEU A 124 -26.75 11.90 -12.63
C LEU A 124 -26.59 10.69 -11.71
N ARG A 125 -25.50 9.95 -11.88
CA ARG A 125 -25.13 8.78 -11.08
C ARG A 125 -23.66 8.87 -10.66
N ALA A 126 -23.35 8.31 -9.51
CA ALA A 126 -21.98 8.10 -9.05
C ALA A 126 -21.57 6.65 -9.40
N PHE A 127 -20.62 6.51 -10.31
CA PHE A 127 -20.00 5.23 -10.66
C PHE A 127 -18.78 5.03 -9.75
N VAL A 128 -18.67 3.87 -9.13
CA VAL A 128 -17.58 3.51 -8.21
C VAL A 128 -16.91 2.24 -8.70
N CYS A 129 -15.60 2.29 -8.94
CA CYS A 129 -14.78 1.09 -9.17
C CYS A 129 -14.57 0.35 -7.84
N VAL A 130 -14.81 -0.97 -7.83
CA VAL A 130 -14.55 -1.86 -6.70
C VAL A 130 -13.50 -2.88 -7.13
N GLY A 131 -12.23 -2.55 -6.83
CA GLY A 131 -11.07 -3.27 -7.34
C GLY A 131 -11.00 -4.72 -6.89
N GLY A 132 -11.26 -5.00 -5.62
CA GLY A 132 -11.22 -6.35 -5.06
C GLY A 132 -12.35 -7.27 -5.55
N GLU A 133 -13.45 -6.69 -6.08
CA GLU A 133 -14.60 -7.46 -6.59
C GLU A 133 -14.66 -7.54 -8.14
N ASP A 134 -13.74 -6.93 -8.86
CA ASP A 134 -13.76 -6.81 -10.33
C ASP A 134 -15.10 -6.25 -10.87
N GLN A 135 -15.63 -5.18 -10.26
CA GLN A 135 -16.93 -4.60 -10.59
C GLN A 135 -16.92 -3.08 -10.62
N VAL A 136 -17.89 -2.52 -11.33
CA VAL A 136 -18.31 -1.12 -11.19
C VAL A 136 -19.72 -1.09 -10.64
N LYS A 137 -19.95 -0.29 -9.60
CA LYS A 137 -21.27 -0.07 -8.98
C LYS A 137 -21.71 1.36 -9.24
N ALA A 138 -23.00 1.56 -9.45
CA ALA A 138 -23.57 2.88 -9.68
C ALA A 138 -24.62 3.20 -8.64
N PHE A 139 -24.60 4.43 -8.12
CA PHE A 139 -25.47 4.91 -7.06
C PHE A 139 -26.17 6.22 -7.47
N ASP A 140 -27.35 6.44 -6.96
CA ASP A 140 -28.01 7.74 -6.99
C ASP A 140 -27.37 8.65 -5.93
N PRO A 141 -26.74 9.78 -6.31
CA PRO A 141 -26.03 10.62 -5.35
C PRO A 141 -26.92 11.29 -4.30
N SER A 142 -28.23 11.38 -4.54
CA SER A 142 -29.19 11.98 -3.61
C SER A 142 -29.69 11.02 -2.54
N THR A 143 -29.91 9.77 -2.92
CA THR A 143 -30.47 8.74 -2.04
C THR A 143 -29.41 7.76 -1.50
N LEU A 144 -28.24 7.71 -2.16
CA LEU A 144 -27.16 6.75 -1.91
C LEU A 144 -27.57 5.30 -2.15
N LEU A 145 -28.65 5.06 -2.88
CA LEU A 145 -29.13 3.73 -3.23
C LEU A 145 -28.53 3.28 -4.59
N PRO A 146 -28.33 1.97 -4.79
CA PRO A 146 -27.89 1.44 -6.08
C PRO A 146 -28.84 1.85 -7.22
N SER A 147 -28.27 2.37 -8.31
CA SER A 147 -29.02 2.74 -9.53
C SER A 147 -29.20 1.56 -10.49
N PHE A 148 -28.21 0.65 -10.49
CA PHE A 148 -28.19 -0.56 -11.32
C PHE A 148 -27.67 -1.73 -10.51
N ALA A 149 -27.86 -2.96 -11.03
CA ALA A 149 -27.10 -4.11 -10.57
C ALA A 149 -25.59 -3.86 -10.79
N PRO A 150 -24.70 -4.37 -9.93
CA PRO A 150 -23.27 -4.24 -10.15
C PRO A 150 -22.87 -4.75 -11.55
N THR A 151 -22.08 -3.97 -12.27
CA THR A 151 -21.56 -4.33 -13.61
C THR A 151 -20.26 -5.09 -13.45
N PRO A 152 -20.23 -6.41 -13.71
CA PRO A 152 -18.99 -7.17 -13.65
C PRO A 152 -18.04 -6.75 -14.78
N ILE A 153 -16.77 -6.59 -14.41
CA ILE A 153 -15.71 -6.25 -15.35
C ILE A 153 -15.01 -7.54 -15.77
N PHE A 154 -14.92 -7.80 -17.07
CA PHE A 154 -14.09 -8.87 -17.58
C PHE A 154 -12.62 -8.42 -17.62
N GLY A 155 -11.99 -8.40 -16.45
CA GLY A 155 -10.64 -7.92 -16.19
C GLY A 155 -10.37 -8.02 -14.69
N ARG A 156 -9.18 -7.63 -14.25
CA ARG A 156 -8.79 -7.66 -12.83
C ARG A 156 -8.45 -6.25 -12.36
N HIS A 157 -8.92 -5.91 -11.18
CA HIS A 157 -8.67 -4.64 -10.50
C HIS A 157 -9.01 -3.42 -11.38
N PRO A 158 -10.32 -3.17 -11.67
CA PRO A 158 -10.74 -1.88 -12.23
C PRO A 158 -10.23 -0.75 -11.34
N ARG A 159 -9.57 0.26 -11.96
CA ARG A 159 -8.77 1.22 -11.21
C ARG A 159 -9.30 2.63 -11.29
N ALA A 160 -9.30 3.24 -12.46
CA ALA A 160 -9.64 4.64 -12.64
C ALA A 160 -10.83 4.82 -13.57
N LEU A 161 -11.58 5.90 -13.37
CA LEU A 161 -12.74 6.28 -14.14
C LEU A 161 -12.50 7.62 -14.86
N ALA A 162 -12.79 7.65 -16.17
CA ALA A 162 -12.86 8.87 -16.93
C ALA A 162 -14.23 9.03 -17.58
N VAL A 163 -14.74 10.27 -17.69
CA VAL A 163 -16.06 10.57 -18.23
C VAL A 163 -15.93 11.25 -19.60
N GLY A 164 -16.62 10.74 -20.59
CA GLY A 164 -16.64 11.27 -21.95
C GLY A 164 -18.04 11.42 -22.49
N GLY A 165 -18.15 11.81 -23.79
CA GLY A 165 -19.41 11.91 -24.47
C GLY A 165 -20.42 12.87 -23.83
N GLY A 166 -19.97 13.95 -23.22
CA GLY A 166 -20.83 14.87 -22.50
C GLY A 166 -21.54 14.25 -21.28
N GLY A 167 -20.91 13.27 -20.64
CA GLY A 167 -21.45 12.54 -19.48
C GLY A 167 -22.18 11.25 -19.82
N ALA A 168 -22.27 10.87 -21.10
CA ALA A 168 -22.98 9.65 -21.52
C ALA A 168 -22.13 8.37 -21.40
N THR A 169 -20.80 8.51 -21.32
CA THR A 169 -19.85 7.40 -21.35
C THR A 169 -18.93 7.45 -20.14
N VAL A 170 -18.70 6.28 -19.53
CA VAL A 170 -17.68 6.08 -18.49
C VAL A 170 -16.64 5.09 -19.00
N PHE A 171 -15.38 5.49 -19.01
CA PHE A 171 -14.24 4.64 -19.28
C PHE A 171 -13.69 4.10 -17.98
N VAL A 172 -13.37 2.80 -17.96
CA VAL A 172 -12.84 2.10 -16.78
C VAL A 172 -11.50 1.47 -17.15
N THR A 173 -10.40 1.94 -16.57
CA THR A 173 -9.09 1.29 -16.76
C THR A 173 -8.99 0.01 -15.95
N VAL A 174 -8.34 -1.00 -16.50
CA VAL A 174 -8.06 -2.28 -15.84
C VAL A 174 -6.58 -2.31 -15.47
N LEU A 175 -6.25 -2.31 -14.16
CA LEU A 175 -4.86 -2.27 -13.71
C LEU A 175 -4.10 -3.52 -14.14
N ASP A 176 -4.64 -4.70 -13.87
CA ASP A 176 -4.03 -5.99 -14.17
C ASP A 176 -4.59 -6.55 -15.49
N ALA A 177 -4.49 -5.78 -16.57
CA ALA A 177 -4.94 -6.19 -17.89
C ALA A 177 -4.11 -7.35 -18.45
N GLY A 178 -2.81 -7.37 -18.12
CA GLY A 178 -1.87 -8.33 -18.69
C GLY A 178 -1.51 -8.00 -20.14
N ASN A 179 -0.84 -8.92 -20.82
CA ASN A 179 -0.42 -8.76 -22.22
C ASN A 179 -0.55 -10.07 -22.98
N GLN A 180 -1.59 -10.83 -22.70
CA GLN A 180 -1.88 -12.13 -23.30
C GLN A 180 -0.76 -13.17 -23.15
N THR A 181 -0.02 -13.12 -22.02
CA THR A 181 0.99 -14.12 -21.66
C THR A 181 0.45 -15.09 -20.62
N THR A 182 0.95 -16.35 -20.67
CA THR A 182 0.72 -17.39 -19.66
C THR A 182 1.93 -18.30 -19.56
N THR A 183 1.98 -19.17 -18.52
CA THR A 183 3.02 -20.17 -18.38
C THR A 183 2.53 -21.54 -18.81
N VAL A 184 3.27 -22.18 -19.71
CA VAL A 184 3.21 -23.62 -19.96
C VAL A 184 4.09 -24.30 -18.91
N GLY A 185 3.52 -25.15 -18.06
CA GLY A 185 4.23 -25.78 -16.93
C GLY A 185 5.32 -26.78 -17.38
N ALA A 186 6.32 -26.98 -16.54
CA ALA A 186 7.54 -27.75 -16.82
C ALA A 186 7.30 -29.15 -17.38
N ARG A 187 6.26 -29.85 -16.90
CA ARG A 187 5.91 -31.20 -17.40
C ARG A 187 5.48 -31.16 -18.86
N ALA A 188 4.62 -30.24 -19.28
CA ALA A 188 4.19 -30.11 -20.68
C ALA A 188 5.35 -29.67 -21.56
N VAL A 189 6.19 -28.76 -21.08
CA VAL A 189 7.42 -28.32 -21.77
C VAL A 189 8.32 -29.51 -22.05
N THR A 190 8.56 -30.36 -21.06
CA THR A 190 9.43 -31.58 -21.22
C THR A 190 8.82 -32.55 -22.21
N LEU A 191 7.52 -32.85 -22.12
CA LEU A 191 6.83 -33.77 -23.02
C LEU A 191 6.83 -33.32 -24.50
N LEU A 192 6.82 -32.01 -24.71
CA LEU A 192 6.85 -31.38 -26.04
C LEU A 192 8.27 -31.09 -26.55
N GLY A 193 9.32 -31.67 -25.94
CA GLY A 193 10.69 -31.59 -26.44
C GLY A 193 11.50 -30.38 -25.95
N GLY A 194 11.10 -29.76 -24.85
CA GLY A 194 11.80 -28.67 -24.24
C GLY A 194 11.45 -27.29 -24.85
N PRO A 195 11.86 -26.19 -24.20
CA PRO A 195 11.69 -24.82 -24.70
C PRO A 195 12.61 -24.56 -25.89
N SER A 196 12.42 -23.42 -26.57
CA SER A 196 13.37 -22.93 -27.56
C SER A 196 14.80 -22.85 -26.97
N PRO A 197 15.86 -23.06 -27.77
CA PRO A 197 17.23 -22.92 -27.28
C PRO A 197 17.43 -21.55 -26.59
N PRO A 198 18.28 -21.50 -25.55
CA PRO A 198 18.59 -20.25 -24.88
C PRO A 198 19.35 -19.31 -25.81
N ASN A 199 19.00 -18.02 -25.76
CA ASN A 199 19.72 -16.94 -26.42
C ASN A 199 19.99 -15.82 -25.37
N PRO A 200 21.26 -15.56 -24.99
CA PRO A 200 22.50 -16.20 -25.50
C PRO A 200 22.58 -17.69 -25.19
N PRO A 201 23.41 -18.45 -25.92
CA PRO A 201 23.65 -19.86 -25.62
C PRO A 201 24.16 -20.04 -24.19
N LYS A 202 23.73 -21.14 -23.56
CA LYS A 202 24.18 -21.48 -22.20
C LYS A 202 25.70 -21.67 -22.15
N ASP A 203 26.35 -21.15 -21.10
CA ASP A 203 27.75 -21.46 -20.80
C ASP A 203 27.96 -22.99 -20.76
N PRO A 204 28.86 -23.54 -21.59
CA PRO A 204 29.08 -25.01 -21.66
C PRO A 204 29.63 -25.59 -20.35
N SER A 205 30.19 -24.79 -19.45
CA SER A 205 30.67 -25.23 -18.14
C SER A 205 29.55 -25.51 -17.15
N LEU A 206 28.32 -24.94 -17.36
CA LEU A 206 27.17 -25.17 -16.50
C LEU A 206 26.64 -26.60 -16.68
N PRO A 207 26.17 -27.24 -15.61
CA PRO A 207 25.43 -28.51 -15.70
C PRO A 207 24.16 -28.34 -16.54
N SER A 208 23.43 -29.43 -16.76
CA SER A 208 22.13 -29.39 -17.42
C SER A 208 21.18 -28.46 -16.65
N ALA A 209 20.49 -27.55 -17.36
CA ALA A 209 19.51 -26.71 -16.75
C ALA A 209 18.35 -27.52 -16.15
N PRO A 210 17.72 -27.07 -15.08
CA PRO A 210 16.53 -27.71 -14.54
C PRO A 210 15.38 -27.69 -15.56
N ALA A 211 14.51 -28.70 -15.51
CA ALA A 211 13.27 -28.67 -16.28
C ALA A 211 12.36 -27.58 -15.70
N VAL A 212 11.99 -26.59 -16.52
CA VAL A 212 11.22 -25.43 -16.13
C VAL A 212 10.06 -25.18 -17.09
N GLY A 213 9.07 -24.41 -16.66
CA GLY A 213 8.03 -23.89 -17.52
C GLY A 213 8.56 -22.91 -18.58
N VAL A 214 7.71 -22.47 -19.46
CA VAL A 214 8.01 -21.41 -20.45
C VAL A 214 6.85 -20.43 -20.53
N ILE A 215 7.15 -19.13 -20.59
CA ILE A 215 6.17 -18.09 -20.84
C ILE A 215 5.86 -18.08 -22.33
N VAL A 216 4.57 -18.13 -22.66
CA VAL A 216 4.07 -18.04 -24.04
C VAL A 216 3.12 -16.87 -24.17
N GLN A 217 3.06 -16.29 -25.36
CA GLN A 217 2.19 -15.17 -25.69
C GLN A 217 1.35 -15.50 -26.91
N TRP A 218 0.10 -15.07 -26.93
CA TRP A 218 -0.73 -15.13 -28.11
C TRP A 218 -0.27 -14.11 -29.16
N ASN A 219 0.06 -14.58 -30.37
CA ASN A 219 0.55 -13.73 -31.47
C ASN A 219 -0.54 -13.40 -32.50
N GLY A 220 -1.80 -13.64 -32.18
CA GLY A 220 -2.94 -13.50 -33.09
C GLY A 220 -3.34 -14.79 -33.79
N ALA A 221 -2.49 -15.84 -33.78
CA ALA A 221 -2.75 -17.13 -34.43
C ALA A 221 -2.35 -18.33 -33.54
N HIS A 222 -1.27 -18.22 -32.81
CA HIS A 222 -0.65 -19.29 -32.01
C HIS A 222 -0.12 -18.77 -30.68
N TRP A 223 0.00 -19.67 -29.71
CA TRP A 223 0.75 -19.46 -28.47
C TRP A 223 2.22 -19.74 -28.73
N VAL A 224 3.09 -18.73 -28.58
CA VAL A 224 4.50 -18.82 -28.96
C VAL A 224 5.42 -18.35 -27.84
N ASP A 225 6.59 -19.00 -27.71
CA ASP A 225 7.69 -18.52 -26.87
C ASP A 225 8.51 -17.40 -27.56
N ASP A 226 9.65 -17.02 -26.95
CA ASP A 226 10.57 -16.00 -27.48
C ASP A 226 11.68 -16.56 -28.38
N GLY A 227 11.57 -17.81 -28.83
CA GLY A 227 12.61 -18.49 -29.60
C GLY A 227 13.05 -17.71 -30.85
N LEU A 228 14.37 -17.68 -31.07
CA LEU A 228 15.00 -17.03 -32.21
C LEU A 228 15.77 -18.05 -33.06
N PRO A 229 15.73 -17.97 -34.38
CA PRO A 229 15.00 -17.00 -35.21
C PRO A 229 13.51 -17.30 -35.36
N THR A 230 13.03 -18.47 -34.92
CA THR A 230 11.64 -18.91 -35.09
C THR A 230 11.10 -19.35 -33.73
N PRO A 231 10.09 -18.63 -33.20
CA PRO A 231 9.42 -19.04 -31.97
C PRO A 231 8.78 -20.42 -32.11
N LYS A 232 8.83 -21.21 -31.04
CA LYS A 232 8.14 -22.50 -30.96
C LYS A 232 6.67 -22.29 -30.64
N ILE A 233 5.80 -23.08 -31.27
CA ILE A 233 4.35 -23.09 -31.07
C ILE A 233 4.01 -24.05 -29.93
N TRP A 234 3.14 -23.62 -29.02
CA TRP A 234 2.75 -24.31 -27.81
C TRP A 234 1.26 -24.61 -27.69
N ASP A 235 0.48 -24.46 -28.74
CA ASP A 235 -0.97 -24.67 -28.75
C ASP A 235 -1.39 -26.03 -28.17
N ALA A 236 -0.59 -27.08 -28.41
CA ALA A 236 -0.84 -28.43 -27.87
C ALA A 236 -0.66 -28.55 -26.35
N ALA A 237 -0.06 -27.57 -25.72
CA ALA A 237 0.14 -27.53 -24.26
C ALA A 237 -1.02 -26.88 -23.50
N LEU A 238 -1.93 -26.23 -24.19
CA LEU A 238 -3.05 -25.49 -23.62
C LEU A 238 -4.39 -26.14 -23.99
N PRO A 239 -5.45 -25.97 -23.20
CA PRO A 239 -6.78 -26.48 -23.55
C PRO A 239 -7.25 -25.97 -24.91
N PRO A 240 -7.94 -26.77 -25.71
CA PRO A 240 -8.50 -26.32 -26.98
C PRO A 240 -9.44 -25.11 -26.78
N GLY A 241 -9.20 -24.02 -27.53
CA GLY A 241 -9.98 -22.79 -27.41
C GLY A 241 -9.67 -21.96 -26.15
N PHE A 242 -8.60 -22.24 -25.40
CA PHE A 242 -8.08 -21.36 -24.36
C PHE A 242 -7.69 -20.01 -24.96
N SER A 243 -8.10 -18.93 -24.36
CA SER A 243 -7.74 -17.57 -24.79
C SER A 243 -7.63 -16.60 -23.63
N LEU A 244 -6.78 -15.59 -23.81
CA LEU A 244 -6.63 -14.44 -22.93
C LEU A 244 -7.02 -13.20 -23.72
N PRO A 245 -8.30 -12.76 -23.66
CA PRO A 245 -8.72 -11.51 -24.29
C PRO A 245 -7.93 -10.36 -23.68
N ASP A 246 -7.48 -9.48 -24.56
CA ASP A 246 -6.82 -8.23 -24.20
C ASP A 246 -7.91 -7.20 -23.87
N VAL A 247 -8.11 -6.93 -22.57
CA VAL A 247 -9.14 -6.01 -22.08
C VAL A 247 -8.50 -5.00 -21.13
N ASP A 248 -8.14 -3.85 -21.72
CA ASP A 248 -7.39 -2.80 -21.02
C ASP A 248 -8.29 -1.70 -20.47
N VAL A 249 -9.32 -1.32 -21.26
CA VAL A 249 -10.31 -0.31 -20.86
C VAL A 249 -11.70 -0.79 -21.27
N LEU A 250 -12.65 -0.67 -20.35
CA LEU A 250 -14.06 -0.89 -20.65
C LEU A 250 -14.76 0.45 -20.86
N VAL A 251 -15.70 0.43 -21.79
CA VAL A 251 -16.58 1.56 -22.11
C VAL A 251 -17.97 1.22 -21.59
N LEU A 252 -18.47 1.99 -20.62
CA LEU A 252 -19.81 1.84 -20.05
C LEU A 252 -20.74 2.92 -20.61
N ASP A 253 -21.96 2.52 -20.95
CA ASP A 253 -23.07 3.46 -21.14
C ASP A 253 -23.54 3.95 -19.76
N ALA A 254 -23.35 5.23 -19.46
CA ALA A 254 -23.69 5.81 -18.18
C ALA A 254 -25.20 5.86 -17.90
N ASN A 255 -26.06 5.81 -18.95
CA ASN A 255 -27.50 5.84 -18.79
C ASN A 255 -28.10 4.45 -18.57
N ALA A 256 -27.53 3.43 -19.21
CA ALA A 256 -27.98 2.05 -19.13
C ALA A 256 -27.24 1.22 -18.03
N GLY A 257 -26.03 1.64 -17.62
CA GLY A 257 -25.20 0.93 -16.63
C GLY A 257 -24.63 -0.39 -17.18
N VAL A 258 -24.39 -0.49 -18.50
CA VAL A 258 -23.90 -1.71 -19.14
C VAL A 258 -22.60 -1.47 -19.90
N VAL A 259 -21.83 -2.53 -20.12
CA VAL A 259 -20.64 -2.49 -20.98
C VAL A 259 -21.05 -2.32 -22.43
N ALA A 260 -20.70 -1.20 -23.04
CA ALA A 260 -20.94 -0.89 -24.45
C ALA A 260 -19.86 -1.50 -25.36
N SER A 261 -18.58 -1.41 -24.96
CA SER A 261 -17.46 -1.99 -25.68
C SER A 261 -16.24 -2.22 -24.80
N ARG A 262 -15.22 -2.85 -25.38
CA ARG A 262 -13.91 -3.11 -24.74
C ARG A 262 -12.82 -2.60 -25.67
N ILE A 263 -11.77 -2.04 -25.08
CA ILE A 263 -10.59 -1.52 -25.78
C ILE A 263 -9.41 -2.38 -25.39
N SER A 264 -8.62 -2.78 -26.37
CA SER A 264 -7.42 -3.60 -26.24
C SER A 264 -6.21 -2.93 -26.87
N GLY A 265 -4.99 -3.41 -26.55
CA GLY A 265 -3.73 -2.90 -27.06
C GLY A 265 -3.28 -1.59 -26.40
N VAL A 266 -3.77 -1.30 -25.22
CA VAL A 266 -3.37 -0.12 -24.43
C VAL A 266 -2.09 -0.40 -23.65
N GLY A 267 -2.08 -1.39 -22.77
CA GLY A 267 -0.90 -1.77 -22.01
C GLY A 267 -1.12 -2.88 -20.99
N THR A 268 -0.04 -3.46 -20.49
CA THR A 268 -0.06 -4.54 -19.50
C THR A 268 -0.66 -4.09 -18.16
N SER A 269 -0.31 -2.86 -17.72
CA SER A 269 -0.87 -2.25 -16.50
C SER A 269 -1.34 -0.84 -16.80
N ASN A 270 -2.64 -0.55 -16.56
CA ASN A 270 -3.25 0.73 -16.91
C ASN A 270 -3.58 1.51 -15.63
N PHE A 271 -2.91 2.65 -15.43
CA PHE A 271 -2.98 3.36 -14.14
C PHE A 271 -4.13 4.36 -14.07
N ASN A 272 -4.25 5.26 -15.05
CA ASN A 272 -5.24 6.32 -15.03
C ASN A 272 -5.66 6.74 -16.43
N ALA A 273 -6.75 7.51 -16.54
CA ALA A 273 -7.24 8.00 -17.82
C ALA A 273 -7.89 9.37 -17.70
N ALA A 274 -7.77 10.15 -18.78
CA ALA A 274 -8.49 11.41 -18.95
C ALA A 274 -9.01 11.56 -20.37
N VAL A 275 -10.17 12.21 -20.53
CA VAL A 275 -10.78 12.49 -21.84
C VAL A 275 -10.57 13.95 -22.21
N ASP A 276 -10.09 14.22 -23.40
CA ASP A 276 -10.12 15.56 -23.96
C ASP A 276 -11.57 15.96 -24.25
N PRO A 277 -12.12 16.96 -23.57
CA PRO A 277 -13.52 17.35 -23.76
C PRO A 277 -13.82 17.90 -25.16
N THR A 278 -12.79 18.32 -25.91
CA THR A 278 -12.92 18.92 -27.24
C THR A 278 -12.97 17.85 -28.34
N SER A 279 -12.04 16.90 -28.34
CA SER A 279 -11.93 15.87 -29.38
C SER A 279 -12.60 14.54 -29.01
N GLY A 280 -12.88 14.32 -27.71
CA GLY A 280 -13.32 13.03 -27.18
C GLY A 280 -12.22 11.97 -27.15
N THR A 281 -10.96 12.34 -27.35
CA THR A 281 -9.82 11.40 -27.27
C THR A 281 -9.57 11.01 -25.82
N LEU A 282 -9.50 9.71 -25.56
CA LEU A 282 -9.11 9.16 -24.26
C LEU A 282 -7.59 9.01 -24.23
N TYR A 283 -6.96 9.49 -23.17
CA TYR A 283 -5.55 9.33 -22.86
C TYR A 283 -5.41 8.41 -21.66
N VAL A 284 -4.63 7.33 -21.78
CA VAL A 284 -4.42 6.35 -20.71
C VAL A 284 -2.96 6.26 -20.38
N THR A 285 -2.57 6.49 -19.10
CA THR A 285 -1.22 6.20 -18.60
C THR A 285 -1.07 4.72 -18.31
N ASN A 286 -0.01 4.11 -18.84
CA ASN A 286 0.18 2.67 -18.74
C ASN A 286 1.64 2.26 -18.86
N THR A 287 1.90 0.99 -18.55
CA THR A 287 3.16 0.31 -18.85
C THR A 287 2.91 -0.94 -19.69
N GLU A 288 3.89 -1.29 -20.52
CA GLU A 288 3.88 -2.52 -21.31
C GLU A 288 5.05 -3.41 -20.95
N ALA A 289 4.78 -4.60 -20.45
CA ALA A 289 5.78 -5.56 -19.99
C ALA A 289 6.38 -6.40 -21.13
N SER A 290 7.69 -6.64 -21.05
CA SER A 290 8.44 -7.51 -21.96
C SER A 290 8.66 -8.92 -21.37
N ASN A 291 7.73 -9.43 -20.58
CA ASN A 291 7.89 -10.65 -19.79
C ASN A 291 7.96 -11.94 -20.62
N ARG A 292 7.58 -11.93 -21.89
CA ARG A 292 7.85 -13.02 -22.83
C ARG A 292 9.35 -13.20 -23.09
N THR A 293 10.11 -12.10 -23.07
CA THR A 293 11.57 -12.13 -23.29
C THR A 293 12.25 -12.90 -22.16
N ARG A 294 12.87 -14.01 -22.51
CA ARG A 294 13.60 -14.86 -21.56
C ARG A 294 14.99 -14.32 -21.30
N PHE A 295 15.40 -14.45 -20.09
CA PHE A 295 16.74 -14.18 -19.55
C PHE A 295 17.07 -12.70 -19.34
N GLU A 296 17.56 -12.45 -18.14
CA GLU A 296 18.00 -11.12 -17.69
C GLU A 296 18.95 -10.41 -18.67
N PRO A 297 19.98 -11.07 -19.28
CA PRO A 297 20.87 -10.44 -20.23
C PRO A 297 20.17 -9.91 -21.50
N ASN A 298 19.00 -10.44 -21.88
CA ASN A 298 18.27 -9.98 -23.05
C ASN A 298 17.43 -8.73 -22.75
N LEU A 299 16.98 -8.59 -21.51
CA LEU A 299 16.20 -7.43 -21.07
C LEU A 299 17.06 -6.19 -20.89
N ARG A 300 18.30 -6.32 -20.41
CA ARG A 300 19.27 -5.23 -20.21
C ARG A 300 18.69 -4.02 -19.48
N GLY A 301 17.89 -4.26 -18.44
CA GLY A 301 17.15 -3.22 -17.72
C GLY A 301 15.87 -2.74 -18.43
N ARG A 302 15.53 -3.24 -19.61
CA ARG A 302 14.29 -2.90 -20.35
C ARG A 302 13.20 -3.92 -20.08
N PHE A 303 12.63 -3.90 -18.86
CA PHE A 303 11.56 -4.81 -18.48
C PHE A 303 10.20 -4.37 -19.01
N LEU A 304 9.97 -3.07 -19.06
CA LEU A 304 8.72 -2.49 -19.52
C LEU A 304 8.95 -1.15 -20.21
N GLN A 305 7.91 -0.65 -20.84
CA GLN A 305 7.88 0.69 -21.43
C GLN A 305 6.84 1.53 -20.73
N ASP A 306 7.21 2.70 -20.25
CA ASP A 306 6.29 3.72 -19.79
C ASP A 306 5.62 4.38 -20.98
N ARG A 307 4.29 4.40 -21.01
CA ARG A 307 3.49 4.83 -22.16
C ARG A 307 2.39 5.80 -21.76
N ILE A 308 1.96 6.57 -22.74
CA ILE A 308 0.62 7.12 -22.83
C ILE A 308 -0.04 6.54 -24.05
N THR A 309 -1.25 6.01 -23.93
CA THR A 309 -1.98 5.45 -25.07
C THR A 309 -3.20 6.32 -25.37
N LEU A 310 -3.33 6.71 -26.63
CA LEU A 310 -4.41 7.51 -27.13
C LEU A 310 -5.47 6.62 -27.77
N VAL A 311 -6.76 6.84 -27.43
CA VAL A 311 -7.88 6.17 -28.06
C VAL A 311 -8.83 7.22 -28.60
N THR A 312 -8.95 7.28 -29.91
CA THR A 312 -9.79 8.29 -30.63
C THR A 312 -11.25 7.85 -30.72
N GLY A 313 -12.11 8.73 -31.28
CA GLY A 313 -13.49 8.39 -31.59
C GLY A 313 -14.38 8.03 -30.39
N GLY A 314 -14.13 8.61 -29.21
CA GLY A 314 -14.90 8.30 -27.99
C GLY A 314 -14.78 6.83 -27.54
N GLY A 315 -13.63 6.20 -27.77
CA GLY A 315 -13.35 4.81 -27.39
C GLY A 315 -13.62 3.78 -28.49
N SER A 316 -13.96 4.20 -29.70
CA SER A 316 -14.24 3.29 -30.82
C SER A 316 -13.25 3.41 -31.98
N GLY A 317 -12.30 4.35 -31.91
CA GLY A 317 -11.32 4.62 -32.96
C GLY A 317 -9.98 3.93 -32.76
N ALA A 318 -8.94 4.52 -33.37
CA ALA A 318 -7.58 3.96 -33.31
C ALA A 318 -7.01 4.01 -31.87
N VAL A 319 -6.34 2.92 -31.49
CA VAL A 319 -5.52 2.81 -30.26
C VAL A 319 -4.06 3.05 -30.65
N THR A 320 -3.45 4.07 -30.09
CA THR A 320 -2.09 4.52 -30.42
C THR A 320 -1.24 4.62 -29.16
N PRO A 321 -0.49 3.56 -28.82
CA PRO A 321 0.49 3.62 -27.72
C PRO A 321 1.67 4.51 -28.09
N VAL A 322 2.07 5.43 -27.21
CA VAL A 322 3.21 6.33 -27.38
C VAL A 322 4.18 6.13 -26.23
N HIS A 323 5.43 5.81 -26.55
CA HIS A 323 6.49 5.63 -25.56
C HIS A 323 6.94 7.00 -25.02
N LEU A 324 6.82 7.21 -23.69
CA LEU A 324 7.19 8.45 -23.03
C LEU A 324 8.70 8.73 -23.07
N ASN A 325 9.51 7.68 -23.21
CA ASN A 325 10.95 7.72 -23.17
C ASN A 325 11.59 7.37 -24.55
N ALA A 326 11.00 7.85 -25.64
CA ALA A 326 11.48 7.59 -27.00
C ALA A 326 12.92 8.10 -27.28
N HIS A 327 13.48 8.94 -26.42
CA HIS A 327 14.85 9.46 -26.48
C HIS A 327 15.90 8.44 -26.02
N ILE A 328 15.52 7.34 -25.35
CA ILE A 328 16.44 6.35 -24.78
C ILE A 328 17.06 5.48 -25.86
N ASN A 329 18.39 5.37 -25.83
CA ASN A 329 19.13 4.40 -26.65
C ASN A 329 19.42 3.13 -25.85
N TYR A 330 18.49 2.16 -25.87
CA TYR A 330 18.64 0.89 -25.16
C TYR A 330 19.81 -0.01 -25.63
N ALA A 331 20.55 0.37 -26.68
CA ALA A 331 21.76 -0.33 -27.07
C ALA A 331 22.97 -0.01 -26.16
N VAL A 332 22.87 1.06 -25.38
CA VAL A 332 23.92 1.51 -24.43
C VAL A 332 23.36 1.39 -23.02
N SER A 333 23.91 0.50 -22.21
CA SER A 333 23.47 0.29 -20.83
C SER A 333 24.68 0.25 -19.88
N PRO A 334 24.70 1.08 -18.81
CA PRO A 334 23.74 2.14 -18.50
C PRO A 334 23.81 3.30 -19.51
N GLY A 335 22.68 3.96 -19.72
CA GLY A 335 22.58 5.19 -20.50
C GLY A 335 23.33 6.35 -19.85
N PRO A 336 23.75 7.36 -20.61
CA PRO A 336 24.43 8.53 -20.04
C PRO A 336 23.50 9.35 -19.14
N PRO A 337 24.01 10.08 -18.13
CA PRO A 337 23.19 10.91 -17.25
C PRO A 337 22.24 11.85 -17.99
N SER A 338 22.71 12.47 -19.08
CA SER A 338 21.90 13.37 -19.91
C SER A 338 20.68 12.71 -20.57
N GLU A 339 20.69 11.40 -20.74
CA GLU A 339 19.55 10.62 -21.22
C GLU A 339 18.65 10.24 -20.04
N ARG A 340 19.22 9.65 -18.99
CA ARG A 340 18.49 9.22 -17.79
C ARG A 340 17.72 10.36 -17.12
N ASP A 341 18.34 11.56 -17.08
CA ASP A 341 17.75 12.76 -16.49
C ASP A 341 16.51 13.27 -17.26
N LEU A 342 16.24 12.77 -18.46
CA LEU A 342 15.05 13.09 -19.25
C LEU A 342 13.93 12.06 -19.11
N SER A 343 14.16 10.94 -18.44
CA SER A 343 13.20 9.84 -18.38
C SER A 343 12.01 10.17 -17.50
N LEU A 344 10.86 9.61 -17.88
CA LEU A 344 9.59 9.66 -17.16
C LEU A 344 9.24 8.22 -16.76
N ALA A 345 9.42 7.89 -15.49
CA ALA A 345 9.16 6.57 -14.92
C ALA A 345 7.87 6.56 -14.11
N LEU A 346 7.13 5.45 -14.19
CA LEU A 346 5.87 5.24 -13.48
C LEU A 346 4.86 6.37 -13.76
N PRO A 347 4.26 6.41 -14.96
CA PRO A 347 3.23 7.38 -15.34
C PRO A 347 1.91 7.04 -14.64
N ILE A 348 1.63 7.71 -13.52
CA ILE A 348 0.53 7.33 -12.61
C ILE A 348 -0.76 8.08 -12.91
N ASP A 349 -0.69 9.37 -13.28
CA ASP A 349 -1.88 10.19 -13.51
C ASP A 349 -1.74 11.07 -14.76
N VAL A 350 -2.87 11.53 -15.30
CA VAL A 350 -2.94 12.33 -16.53
C VAL A 350 -4.00 13.42 -16.44
N ALA A 351 -3.66 14.63 -16.91
CA ALA A 351 -4.59 15.74 -17.07
C ALA A 351 -4.48 16.32 -18.48
N VAL A 352 -5.62 16.71 -19.07
CA VAL A 352 -5.69 17.16 -20.47
C VAL A 352 -6.18 18.59 -20.56
N ASN A 353 -5.44 19.44 -21.28
CA ASN A 353 -5.86 20.77 -21.72
C ASN A 353 -5.93 20.81 -23.25
N GLY A 354 -7.02 20.26 -23.79
CA GLY A 354 -7.21 20.19 -25.24
C GLY A 354 -7.20 21.56 -25.92
N ALA A 355 -7.73 22.60 -25.26
CA ALA A 355 -7.75 23.97 -25.81
C ALA A 355 -6.34 24.56 -25.94
N ALA A 356 -5.40 24.22 -25.04
CA ALA A 356 -4.00 24.61 -25.11
C ALA A 356 -3.13 23.64 -25.93
N GLY A 357 -3.68 22.53 -26.41
CA GLY A 357 -2.94 21.49 -27.12
C GLY A 357 -1.97 20.71 -26.24
N LYS A 358 -2.26 20.54 -24.96
CA LYS A 358 -1.35 19.97 -23.96
C LYS A 358 -1.97 18.81 -23.18
N VAL A 359 -1.11 17.83 -22.89
CA VAL A 359 -1.39 16.73 -21.95
C VAL A 359 -0.29 16.71 -20.89
N TYR A 360 -0.67 16.52 -19.63
CA TYR A 360 0.25 16.47 -18.49
C TYR A 360 0.24 15.07 -17.88
N VAL A 361 1.39 14.49 -17.63
CA VAL A 361 1.55 13.14 -17.05
C VAL A 361 2.37 13.20 -15.76
N ALA A 362 1.82 12.74 -14.66
CA ALA A 362 2.56 12.59 -13.40
C ALA A 362 3.49 11.36 -13.47
N ALA A 363 4.79 11.58 -13.56
CA ALA A 363 5.82 10.55 -13.56
C ALA A 363 6.41 10.40 -12.15
N MET A 364 5.79 9.54 -11.34
CA MET A 364 6.10 9.36 -9.92
C MET A 364 7.57 8.99 -9.69
N GLY A 365 8.09 8.05 -10.49
CA GLY A 365 9.47 7.55 -10.36
C GLY A 365 10.55 8.53 -10.78
N SER A 366 10.18 9.63 -11.42
CA SER A 366 11.12 10.67 -11.87
C SER A 366 10.97 11.99 -11.12
N SER A 367 10.01 12.12 -10.20
CA SER A 367 9.64 13.38 -9.52
C SER A 367 9.39 14.53 -10.50
N ARG A 368 8.68 14.23 -11.61
CA ARG A 368 8.40 15.16 -12.71
C ARG A 368 6.97 15.05 -13.20
N VAL A 369 6.51 16.13 -13.82
CA VAL A 369 5.34 16.13 -14.68
C VAL A 369 5.80 16.27 -16.14
N GLY A 370 5.50 15.26 -16.96
CA GLY A 370 5.72 15.32 -18.39
C GLY A 370 4.70 16.26 -19.05
N VAL A 371 5.14 17.12 -19.95
CA VAL A 371 4.27 17.95 -20.82
C VAL A 371 4.33 17.38 -22.22
N LEU A 372 3.17 17.01 -22.75
CA LEU A 372 3.03 16.35 -24.05
C LEU A 372 2.16 17.19 -24.98
N ASP A 373 2.33 17.02 -26.27
CA ASP A 373 1.35 17.45 -27.28
C ASP A 373 0.13 16.51 -27.31
N LEU A 374 -0.91 16.85 -28.09
CA LEU A 374 -2.11 16.00 -28.20
C LEU A 374 -1.86 14.68 -28.96
N ALA A 375 -0.71 14.51 -29.59
CA ALA A 375 -0.28 13.25 -30.20
C ALA A 375 0.49 12.34 -29.21
N GLY A 376 0.69 12.81 -27.97
CA GLY A 376 1.38 12.07 -26.91
C GLY A 376 2.91 12.23 -26.91
N ASN A 377 3.49 13.10 -27.77
CA ASN A 377 4.91 13.33 -27.78
C ASN A 377 5.33 14.24 -26.63
N VAL A 378 6.37 13.88 -25.91
CA VAL A 378 6.90 14.68 -24.78
C VAL A 378 7.59 15.94 -25.32
N THR A 379 7.07 17.11 -25.00
CA THR A 379 7.58 18.41 -25.41
C THR A 379 8.43 19.10 -24.31
N ASN A 380 8.08 18.85 -23.03
CA ASN A 380 8.80 19.40 -21.88
C ASN A 380 8.62 18.50 -20.63
N ARG A 381 9.36 18.83 -19.57
CA ARG A 381 9.29 18.15 -18.27
C ARG A 381 9.42 19.18 -17.16
N ILE A 382 8.44 19.22 -16.25
CA ILE A 382 8.44 20.13 -15.11
C ILE A 382 8.84 19.34 -13.87
N GLY A 383 9.96 19.69 -13.23
CA GLY A 383 10.38 19.11 -11.97
C GLY A 383 9.43 19.50 -10.84
N THR A 384 9.00 18.53 -10.03
CA THR A 384 8.22 18.80 -8.80
C THR A 384 9.13 19.03 -7.60
N ALA A 385 10.38 18.57 -7.64
CA ALA A 385 11.44 18.91 -6.71
C ALA A 385 12.04 20.30 -6.99
N GLY A 386 12.95 20.77 -6.16
CA GLY A 386 13.60 22.08 -6.32
C GLY A 386 12.86 23.23 -5.63
N THR A 387 13.32 24.46 -5.91
CA THR A 387 12.71 25.68 -5.37
C THR A 387 11.68 26.27 -6.33
N PRO A 388 10.59 26.92 -5.80
CA PRO A 388 10.24 27.03 -4.39
C PRO A 388 9.86 25.69 -3.76
N SER A 389 10.12 25.53 -2.46
CA SER A 389 9.85 24.33 -1.68
C SER A 389 9.02 24.69 -0.45
N ALA A 390 8.13 23.79 -0.02
CA ALA A 390 7.35 23.99 1.20
C ALA A 390 8.24 24.01 2.45
N PRO A 391 7.87 24.72 3.51
CA PRO A 391 8.61 24.71 4.76
C PRO A 391 8.84 23.29 5.29
N GLY A 392 10.06 22.98 5.73
CA GLY A 392 10.46 21.67 6.25
C GLY A 392 10.80 20.62 5.19
N ILE A 393 10.65 20.92 3.89
CA ILE A 393 10.99 20.01 2.78
C ILE A 393 12.23 20.52 2.07
N ALA A 394 13.28 19.69 1.98
CA ALA A 394 14.51 20.07 1.31
C ALA A 394 14.33 20.13 -0.23
N PRO A 395 14.91 21.12 -0.93
CA PRO A 395 14.74 21.25 -2.38
C PRO A 395 15.17 20.02 -3.19
N GLY A 396 16.21 19.32 -2.77
CA GLY A 396 16.73 18.12 -3.45
C GLY A 396 16.02 16.81 -3.10
N GLU A 397 15.05 16.84 -2.19
CA GLU A 397 14.31 15.65 -1.77
C GLU A 397 13.37 15.16 -2.88
N PRO A 398 13.29 13.84 -3.18
CA PRO A 398 12.33 13.31 -4.15
C PRO A 398 10.88 13.62 -3.77
N ARG A 399 10.02 13.87 -4.76
CA ARG A 399 8.62 14.27 -4.56
C ARG A 399 7.62 13.15 -4.85
N GLY A 400 7.75 12.46 -5.97
CA GLY A 400 6.86 11.39 -6.41
C GLY A 400 5.42 11.87 -6.66
N PRO A 401 5.15 12.64 -7.75
CA PRO A 401 3.81 13.09 -8.07
C PRO A 401 2.89 11.92 -8.41
N THR A 402 1.71 11.84 -7.76
CA THR A 402 0.72 10.77 -7.91
C THR A 402 -0.66 11.26 -8.35
N GLY A 403 -0.92 12.56 -8.31
CA GLY A 403 -2.20 13.10 -8.70
C GLY A 403 -2.06 14.50 -9.30
N LEU A 404 -2.90 14.79 -10.29
CA LEU A 404 -2.93 16.06 -11.01
C LEU A 404 -4.33 16.67 -10.95
N ALA A 405 -4.41 17.98 -10.71
CA ALA A 405 -5.65 18.76 -10.89
C ALA A 405 -5.32 20.03 -11.67
N LEU A 406 -6.04 20.24 -12.79
CA LEU A 406 -5.77 21.33 -13.74
C LEU A 406 -6.78 22.46 -13.60
N ASP A 407 -6.29 23.64 -13.26
CA ASP A 407 -7.06 24.91 -13.32
C ASP A 407 -6.70 25.67 -14.62
N VAL A 408 -7.50 25.43 -15.64
CA VAL A 408 -7.31 26.07 -16.95
C VAL A 408 -7.46 27.58 -16.87
N ALA A 409 -8.37 28.07 -16.03
CA ALA A 409 -8.70 29.50 -15.93
C ALA A 409 -7.55 30.31 -15.36
N ARG A 410 -6.79 29.74 -14.40
CA ARG A 410 -5.65 30.42 -13.77
C ARG A 410 -4.31 29.98 -14.32
N HIS A 411 -4.28 29.13 -15.36
CA HIS A 411 -3.05 28.54 -15.91
C HIS A 411 -2.22 27.78 -14.85
N GLN A 412 -2.89 27.05 -13.94
CA GLN A 412 -2.24 26.32 -12.87
C GLN A 412 -2.50 24.82 -12.98
N LEU A 413 -1.48 24.03 -12.68
CA LEU A 413 -1.58 22.59 -12.51
C LEU A 413 -1.07 22.25 -11.10
N PHE A 414 -1.89 21.58 -10.32
CA PHE A 414 -1.53 21.09 -8.99
C PHE A 414 -1.07 19.64 -9.10
N ALA A 415 0.07 19.33 -8.48
CA ALA A 415 0.62 17.97 -8.44
C ALA A 415 0.83 17.51 -7.00
N LEU A 416 0.10 16.48 -6.56
CA LEU A 416 0.28 15.90 -5.23
C LEU A 416 1.52 15.02 -5.20
N ASN A 417 2.43 15.31 -4.29
CA ASN A 417 3.70 14.64 -4.10
C ASN A 417 3.62 13.65 -2.92
N ARG A 418 3.64 12.34 -3.20
CA ARG A 418 3.47 11.30 -2.20
C ARG A 418 4.62 11.21 -1.20
N PHE A 419 5.88 11.40 -1.65
CA PHE A 419 7.03 11.16 -0.78
C PHE A 419 7.22 12.26 0.26
N THR A 420 6.75 13.46 -0.04
CA THR A 420 6.87 14.64 0.84
C THR A 420 5.54 15.12 1.39
N ASN A 421 4.44 14.43 1.05
CA ASN A 421 3.08 14.79 1.45
C ASN A 421 2.80 16.29 1.21
N SER A 422 3.04 16.74 -0.05
CA SER A 422 2.95 18.16 -0.46
C SER A 422 2.26 18.30 -1.81
N ILE A 423 1.86 19.51 -2.15
CA ILE A 423 1.27 19.88 -3.44
C ILE A 423 2.20 20.88 -4.12
N ALA A 424 2.78 20.50 -5.25
CA ALA A 424 3.49 21.43 -6.13
C ALA A 424 2.49 22.23 -6.96
N ILE A 425 2.73 23.53 -7.11
CA ILE A 425 1.96 24.45 -7.95
C ILE A 425 2.80 24.75 -9.19
N LEU A 426 2.31 24.33 -10.34
CA LEU A 426 2.97 24.48 -11.63
C LEU A 426 2.21 25.48 -12.48
N ASP A 427 2.91 26.42 -13.09
CA ASP A 427 2.38 27.35 -14.08
C ASP A 427 2.38 26.68 -15.46
N THR A 428 1.21 26.54 -16.08
CA THR A 428 1.08 25.85 -17.39
C THR A 428 1.43 26.72 -18.59
N GLY A 429 1.57 28.05 -18.39
CA GLY A 429 2.01 28.97 -19.42
C GLY A 429 3.52 29.01 -19.56
N THR A 430 4.24 29.08 -18.42
CA THR A 430 5.70 29.07 -18.36
C THR A 430 6.29 27.67 -18.26
N GLU A 431 5.47 26.68 -17.95
CA GLU A 431 5.85 25.28 -17.71
C GLU A 431 6.92 25.15 -16.62
N THR A 432 6.73 25.86 -15.52
CA THR A 432 7.66 25.89 -14.37
C THR A 432 6.91 25.69 -13.04
N LYS A 433 7.65 25.23 -12.03
CA LYS A 433 7.14 25.16 -10.65
C LYS A 433 7.18 26.57 -10.04
N VAL A 434 6.03 27.05 -9.56
CA VAL A 434 5.91 28.41 -8.98
C VAL A 434 5.62 28.40 -7.48
N GLY A 435 5.22 27.27 -6.91
CA GLY A 435 4.95 27.11 -5.48
C GLY A 435 4.95 25.66 -5.00
N GLU A 436 4.97 25.48 -3.69
CA GLU A 436 4.73 24.20 -3.04
C GLU A 436 4.12 24.43 -1.65
N VAL A 437 3.08 23.64 -1.32
CA VAL A 437 2.40 23.68 -0.02
C VAL A 437 2.41 22.29 0.59
N GLY A 438 2.91 22.15 1.82
CA GLY A 438 2.82 20.89 2.58
C GLY A 438 1.38 20.61 2.99
N LEU A 439 0.97 19.34 2.95
CA LEU A 439 -0.23 18.93 3.67
C LEU A 439 0.03 19.04 5.17
N ARG A 440 -1.04 19.31 5.93
CA ARG A 440 -0.94 19.81 7.30
C ARG A 440 -0.15 18.91 8.25
N PHE A 441 -0.21 17.60 8.05
CA PHE A 441 0.46 16.63 8.90
C PHE A 441 0.83 15.36 8.13
N ASP A 442 2.02 14.82 8.36
CA ASP A 442 2.44 13.49 7.88
C ASP A 442 2.81 12.61 9.07
N PRO A 443 1.94 11.67 9.47
CA PRO A 443 2.21 10.76 10.58
C PRO A 443 3.20 9.67 10.25
N SER A 444 3.65 9.57 8.99
CA SER A 444 4.57 8.50 8.58
C SER A 444 5.89 8.60 9.36
N PRO A 445 6.34 7.53 10.02
CA PRO A 445 7.62 7.49 10.71
C PRO A 445 8.80 7.79 9.79
N PRO A 446 9.92 8.29 10.32
CA PRO A 446 11.12 8.64 9.53
C PRO A 446 11.65 7.50 8.66
N GLU A 447 11.58 6.24 9.14
CA GLU A 447 11.99 5.05 8.39
C GLU A 447 11.13 4.83 7.14
N ILE A 448 9.82 5.14 7.20
CA ILE A 448 8.94 5.04 6.04
C ILE A 448 9.23 6.17 5.05
N ARG A 449 9.29 7.41 5.51
CA ARG A 449 9.59 8.57 4.64
C ARG A 449 10.96 8.47 3.98
N GLY A 450 11.96 8.03 4.75
CA GLY A 450 13.33 7.91 4.25
C GLY A 450 13.58 6.72 3.33
N GLY A 451 12.80 5.65 3.45
CA GLY A 451 12.99 4.42 2.68
C GLY A 451 12.06 4.28 1.48
N ARG A 452 10.84 4.86 1.53
CA ARG A 452 9.82 4.75 0.46
C ARG A 452 10.33 5.17 -0.92
N PRO A 453 11.07 6.27 -1.09
CA PRO A 453 11.55 6.67 -2.42
C PRO A 453 12.32 5.59 -3.15
N PHE A 454 13.11 4.74 -2.47
CA PHE A 454 13.92 3.69 -3.12
C PHE A 454 13.09 2.61 -3.82
N LEU A 455 11.83 2.39 -3.40
CA LEU A 455 10.92 1.49 -4.10
C LEU A 455 10.51 2.05 -5.46
N TYR A 456 10.37 3.37 -5.58
CA TYR A 456 9.76 4.04 -6.73
C TYR A 456 10.75 4.81 -7.63
N ASP A 457 11.99 5.03 -7.20
CA ASP A 457 12.95 5.88 -7.91
C ASP A 457 13.48 5.20 -9.20
N GLY A 458 13.03 5.70 -10.35
CA GLY A 458 13.49 5.26 -11.65
C GLY A 458 14.95 5.59 -11.95
N ASN A 459 15.49 6.66 -11.34
CA ASN A 459 16.88 7.08 -11.57
C ASN A 459 17.92 6.04 -11.12
N LEU A 460 17.50 5.04 -10.35
CA LEU A 460 18.36 3.93 -9.92
C LEU A 460 18.54 2.86 -11.00
N SER A 461 17.85 2.96 -12.15
CA SER A 461 17.94 2.01 -13.27
C SER A 461 18.92 2.49 -14.36
N ALA A 462 19.14 1.60 -15.35
CA ALA A 462 20.03 1.86 -16.50
C ALA A 462 19.68 3.13 -17.26
N HIS A 463 18.40 3.39 -17.43
CA HIS A 463 17.87 4.44 -18.29
C HIS A 463 17.01 5.47 -17.57
N GLY A 464 16.82 5.34 -16.25
CA GLY A 464 15.97 6.26 -15.48
C GLY A 464 14.46 6.02 -15.66
N ASP A 465 14.07 4.90 -16.26
CA ASP A 465 12.69 4.57 -16.65
C ASP A 465 12.12 3.35 -15.93
N LEU A 466 12.86 2.73 -15.01
CA LEU A 466 12.46 1.52 -14.30
C LEU A 466 12.71 1.65 -12.79
N ALA A 467 11.72 1.30 -11.99
CA ALA A 467 11.84 1.19 -10.53
C ALA A 467 11.45 -0.21 -10.06
N CYS A 468 11.76 -0.58 -8.82
CA CYS A 468 11.24 -1.82 -8.22
C CYS A 468 9.71 -1.85 -8.26
N ALA A 469 9.06 -0.70 -8.04
CA ALA A 469 7.59 -0.55 -8.13
C ALA A 469 7.02 -0.75 -9.53
N SER A 470 7.83 -0.83 -10.59
CA SER A 470 7.37 -1.12 -11.95
C SER A 470 6.79 -2.54 -12.07
N CYS A 471 7.33 -3.51 -11.30
CA CYS A 471 6.80 -4.86 -11.15
C CYS A 471 6.09 -5.04 -9.78
N HIS A 472 6.55 -4.36 -8.73
CA HIS A 472 5.97 -4.40 -7.39
C HIS A 472 5.01 -3.22 -7.17
N ILE A 473 3.95 -3.14 -7.99
CA ILE A 473 2.98 -2.03 -8.02
C ILE A 473 2.36 -1.83 -6.62
N GLY A 474 2.55 -0.64 -6.03
CA GLY A 474 2.07 -0.33 -4.67
C GLY A 474 2.59 -1.29 -3.59
N GLY A 475 3.82 -1.80 -3.73
CA GLY A 475 4.41 -2.78 -2.83
C GLY A 475 3.81 -4.19 -2.96
N ASN A 476 2.98 -4.45 -3.98
CA ASN A 476 2.36 -5.74 -4.22
C ASN A 476 3.02 -6.47 -5.41
N PHE A 477 2.32 -6.87 -6.45
CA PHE A 477 2.84 -7.59 -7.61
C PHE A 477 2.05 -7.20 -8.87
N ASP A 478 2.64 -7.47 -10.06
CA ASP A 478 2.12 -7.14 -11.39
C ASP A 478 1.22 -8.22 -12.01
N ASN A 479 0.92 -9.28 -11.27
CA ASN A 479 0.12 -10.42 -11.72
C ASN A 479 0.63 -11.20 -12.95
N ILE A 480 1.91 -11.06 -13.31
CA ILE A 480 2.58 -11.82 -14.37
C ILE A 480 3.79 -12.59 -13.87
N ALA A 481 4.36 -13.44 -14.72
CA ALA A 481 5.61 -14.14 -14.46
C ALA A 481 6.74 -13.64 -15.36
N TRP A 482 7.97 -13.79 -14.89
CA TRP A 482 9.21 -13.41 -15.57
C TRP A 482 10.22 -14.54 -15.57
N ASP A 483 10.84 -14.83 -16.72
CA ASP A 483 12.01 -15.74 -16.79
C ASP A 483 13.30 -14.92 -16.71
N LEU A 484 13.71 -14.59 -15.50
CA LEU A 484 14.92 -13.82 -15.19
C LEU A 484 16.11 -14.74 -14.92
N GLY A 485 16.20 -15.87 -15.63
CA GLY A 485 17.38 -16.73 -15.65
C GLY A 485 18.56 -16.06 -16.36
N ASN A 486 19.77 -16.59 -16.15
CA ASN A 486 20.98 -16.12 -16.85
C ASN A 486 21.74 -17.30 -17.43
N PRO A 487 21.70 -17.52 -18.76
CA PRO A 487 22.45 -18.58 -19.40
C PRO A 487 23.97 -18.47 -19.26
N LEU A 488 24.49 -17.26 -18.99
CA LEU A 488 25.91 -16.97 -18.81
C LEU A 488 26.30 -16.80 -17.32
N GLY A 489 25.35 -17.00 -16.40
CA GLY A 489 25.58 -16.91 -14.97
C GLY A 489 26.35 -18.07 -14.39
N THR A 490 26.64 -18.04 -13.11
CA THR A 490 27.35 -19.07 -12.37
C THR A 490 26.43 -19.81 -11.42
N MET A 491 26.79 -21.05 -11.05
CA MET A 491 26.12 -21.80 -9.99
C MET A 491 26.33 -21.09 -8.64
N GLU A 492 25.26 -20.94 -7.88
CA GLU A 492 25.31 -20.33 -6.54
C GLU A 492 25.04 -21.39 -5.45
N PRO A 493 25.68 -21.33 -4.27
CA PRO A 493 25.38 -22.26 -3.19
C PRO A 493 23.98 -22.02 -2.62
N SER A 494 23.26 -23.09 -2.30
CA SER A 494 22.01 -23.00 -1.53
C SER A 494 22.30 -22.51 -0.11
N LEU A 495 21.50 -21.58 0.40
CA LEU A 495 21.69 -20.98 1.73
C LEU A 495 21.41 -21.95 2.90
N GLN A 496 20.60 -22.99 2.69
CA GLN A 496 20.19 -23.92 3.76
C GLN A 496 20.54 -25.38 3.48
N LEU A 497 20.76 -25.74 2.22
CA LEU A 497 21.02 -27.12 1.82
C LEU A 497 22.50 -27.30 1.46
N ASN A 498 23.32 -27.65 2.45
CA ASN A 498 24.76 -27.86 2.28
C ASN A 498 25.09 -28.81 1.11
N GLY A 499 26.03 -28.40 0.28
CA GLY A 499 26.49 -29.18 -0.89
C GLY A 499 25.57 -29.12 -2.11
N ARG A 500 24.43 -28.39 -2.02
CA ARG A 500 23.55 -28.15 -3.18
C ARG A 500 23.83 -26.76 -3.76
N GLN A 501 23.59 -26.64 -5.06
CA GLN A 501 23.78 -25.41 -5.81
C GLN A 501 22.50 -25.04 -6.55
N VAL A 502 22.30 -23.75 -6.73
CA VAL A 502 21.18 -23.13 -7.43
C VAL A 502 21.61 -22.78 -8.85
N HIS A 503 20.91 -23.31 -9.85
CA HIS A 503 21.24 -23.08 -11.25
C HIS A 503 20.82 -21.68 -11.70
N PRO A 504 21.64 -20.93 -12.49
CA PRO A 504 21.30 -19.56 -12.92
C PRO A 504 20.13 -19.52 -13.91
N MET A 505 19.86 -20.58 -14.67
CA MET A 505 18.68 -20.70 -15.53
C MET A 505 17.49 -21.25 -14.73
N LYS A 506 16.72 -20.35 -14.12
CA LYS A 506 15.71 -20.69 -13.09
C LYS A 506 14.28 -20.86 -13.62
N GLY A 507 14.03 -20.45 -14.88
CA GLY A 507 12.70 -20.46 -15.50
C GLY A 507 11.75 -19.37 -14.99
N PRO A 508 10.48 -19.38 -15.44
CA PRO A 508 9.48 -18.43 -15.05
C PRO A 508 9.22 -18.42 -13.55
N MET A 509 9.09 -17.22 -12.98
CA MET A 509 8.66 -17.01 -11.61
C MET A 509 7.70 -15.82 -11.53
N THR A 510 6.57 -16.00 -10.87
CA THR A 510 5.61 -14.92 -10.61
C THR A 510 6.21 -13.92 -9.66
N THR A 511 5.95 -12.63 -9.90
CA THR A 511 6.31 -11.54 -8.98
C THR A 511 5.71 -11.80 -7.61
N GLN A 512 6.52 -11.73 -6.56
CA GLN A 512 6.06 -11.88 -5.17
C GLN A 512 5.68 -10.53 -4.56
N SER A 513 4.64 -10.51 -3.73
CA SER A 513 4.28 -9.32 -2.96
C SER A 513 5.40 -8.93 -1.99
N LEU A 514 5.67 -7.64 -1.88
CA LEU A 514 6.55 -7.08 -0.85
C LEU A 514 5.82 -6.79 0.47
N ARG A 515 4.51 -7.02 0.52
CA ARG A 515 3.72 -6.91 1.75
C ARG A 515 4.04 -8.07 2.69
N GLY A 516 4.12 -7.78 3.98
CA GLY A 516 4.33 -8.77 5.02
C GLY A 516 5.67 -9.50 4.95
N LEU A 517 6.75 -8.86 4.52
CA LEU A 517 8.08 -9.47 4.45
C LEU A 517 8.72 -9.69 5.82
N ALA A 518 8.32 -8.91 6.84
CA ALA A 518 8.81 -9.11 8.20
C ALA A 518 8.66 -10.57 8.63
N ASP A 519 9.70 -11.13 9.23
CA ASP A 519 9.77 -12.52 9.72
C ASP A 519 9.58 -13.62 8.66
N THR A 520 9.77 -13.32 7.36
CA THR A 520 9.66 -14.30 6.27
C THR A 520 10.95 -14.56 5.49
N SER A 521 12.08 -14.01 5.93
CA SER A 521 13.39 -14.30 5.32
C SER A 521 13.79 -15.80 5.47
N PRO A 522 14.59 -16.36 4.57
CA PRO A 522 15.19 -15.76 3.37
C PRO A 522 14.16 -15.48 2.26
N PHE A 523 14.49 -14.59 1.32
CA PHE A 523 13.58 -14.11 0.28
C PHE A 523 13.79 -14.80 -1.07
N HIS A 524 12.93 -14.53 -2.04
CA HIS A 524 12.70 -15.22 -3.30
C HIS A 524 12.09 -16.63 -3.16
N TRP A 525 11.58 -17.15 -4.29
CA TRP A 525 11.05 -18.51 -4.38
C TRP A 525 12.09 -19.58 -4.00
N ARG A 526 13.36 -19.36 -4.36
CA ARG A 526 14.47 -20.28 -4.10
C ARG A 526 15.28 -19.92 -2.86
N ALA A 527 14.85 -18.92 -2.07
CA ALA A 527 15.53 -18.44 -0.87
C ALA A 527 17.00 -18.05 -1.09
N ASP A 528 17.32 -17.51 -2.25
CA ASP A 528 18.68 -17.11 -2.65
C ASP A 528 19.07 -15.72 -2.10
N ARG A 529 18.23 -15.07 -1.30
CA ARG A 529 18.48 -13.80 -0.61
C ARG A 529 18.25 -13.95 0.90
N LEU A 530 19.34 -14.00 1.69
CA LEU A 530 19.30 -14.23 3.13
C LEU A 530 18.51 -13.17 3.88
N ASP A 531 18.66 -11.92 3.48
CA ASP A 531 17.95 -10.74 4.00
C ASP A 531 17.70 -9.74 2.86
N PHE A 532 16.92 -8.69 3.13
CA PHE A 532 16.56 -7.73 2.10
C PHE A 532 17.75 -6.90 1.58
N THR A 533 18.79 -6.69 2.40
CA THR A 533 19.98 -5.92 1.95
C THR A 533 20.74 -6.64 0.83
N ARG A 534 20.54 -7.96 0.69
CA ARG A 534 21.12 -8.78 -0.40
C ARG A 534 20.50 -8.49 -1.77
N PHE A 535 19.46 -7.66 -1.85
CA PHE A 535 18.94 -7.14 -3.12
C PHE A 535 19.77 -5.96 -3.67
N ASN A 536 20.70 -5.39 -2.90
CA ASN A 536 21.49 -4.24 -3.35
C ASN A 536 22.20 -4.44 -4.72
N PRO A 537 22.77 -5.61 -5.05
CA PRO A 537 23.33 -5.87 -6.38
C PRO A 537 22.29 -5.86 -7.52
N ALA A 538 20.99 -5.97 -7.24
CA ALA A 538 19.96 -5.96 -8.28
C ALA A 538 19.83 -4.59 -8.97
N PHE A 539 20.20 -3.50 -8.32
CA PHE A 539 20.26 -2.18 -8.95
C PHE A 539 21.22 -2.17 -10.16
N ILE A 540 22.34 -2.91 -10.08
CA ILE A 540 23.29 -3.06 -11.19
C ILE A 540 22.91 -4.24 -12.09
N ASN A 541 22.76 -5.43 -11.51
CA ASN A 541 22.66 -6.66 -12.30
C ASN A 541 21.30 -6.78 -13.00
N LEU A 542 20.20 -6.48 -12.31
CA LEU A 542 18.85 -6.63 -12.82
C LEU A 542 18.38 -5.34 -13.51
N MET A 543 18.46 -4.21 -12.81
CA MET A 543 17.98 -2.93 -13.33
C MET A 543 18.99 -2.23 -14.25
N GLY A 544 20.23 -2.74 -14.34
CA GLY A 544 21.29 -2.22 -15.22
C GLY A 544 21.83 -0.85 -14.80
N GLY A 545 21.51 -0.39 -13.60
CA GLY A 545 21.92 0.92 -13.07
C GLY A 545 23.45 1.06 -12.95
N PRO A 546 23.97 2.29 -12.89
CA PRO A 546 25.41 2.53 -12.82
C PRO A 546 26.01 2.13 -11.47
N ASP A 547 25.24 2.21 -10.39
CA ASP A 547 25.67 1.98 -9.02
C ASP A 547 24.61 1.26 -8.19
N SER A 548 25.03 0.62 -7.12
CA SER A 548 24.17 0.13 -6.05
C SER A 548 23.94 1.21 -4.99
N LEU A 549 22.94 1.04 -4.13
CA LEU A 549 22.71 1.93 -3.00
C LEU A 549 23.87 1.87 -2.00
N SER A 550 24.12 3.00 -1.32
CA SER A 550 25.00 3.00 -0.15
C SER A 550 24.45 2.05 0.92
N THR A 551 25.30 1.52 1.80
CA THR A 551 24.86 0.66 2.91
C THR A 551 23.79 1.36 3.77
N THR A 552 23.93 2.67 3.99
CA THR A 552 22.96 3.46 4.76
C THR A 552 21.61 3.57 4.06
N ASP A 553 21.60 3.81 2.74
CA ASP A 553 20.37 3.95 1.99
C ASP A 553 19.69 2.59 1.77
N MET A 554 20.46 1.53 1.56
CA MET A 554 19.92 0.18 1.52
C MET A 554 19.30 -0.23 2.86
N GLN A 555 19.86 0.23 3.99
CA GLN A 555 19.25 0.00 5.31
C GLN A 555 17.94 0.78 5.47
N LYS A 556 17.84 2.05 5.03
CA LYS A 556 16.59 2.80 5.00
C LYS A 556 15.52 2.09 4.15
N TYR A 557 15.93 1.57 2.99
CA TYR A 557 15.01 0.81 2.12
C TYR A 557 14.53 -0.47 2.81
N ASN A 558 15.44 -1.23 3.45
CA ASN A 558 15.09 -2.40 4.26
C ASN A 558 14.09 -2.03 5.36
N ASP A 559 14.36 -0.98 6.13
CA ASP A 559 13.53 -0.57 7.27
C ASP A 559 12.12 -0.20 6.81
N PHE A 560 12.00 0.52 5.70
CA PHE A 560 10.71 0.83 5.07
C PHE A 560 9.97 -0.43 4.61
N ILE A 561 10.60 -1.29 3.80
CA ILE A 561 9.90 -2.40 3.16
C ILE A 561 9.39 -3.44 4.17
N MET A 562 10.07 -3.59 5.30
CA MET A 562 9.65 -4.46 6.38
C MET A 562 8.40 -3.95 7.12
N THR A 563 8.00 -2.69 6.92
CA THR A 563 6.77 -2.13 7.53
C THR A 563 5.52 -2.40 6.69
N VAL A 564 5.66 -2.75 5.42
CA VAL A 564 4.51 -2.86 4.50
C VAL A 564 3.61 -4.04 4.89
N ALA A 565 2.36 -3.73 5.23
CA ALA A 565 1.39 -4.69 5.74
C ALA A 565 0.36 -5.10 4.67
N TYR A 566 -0.24 -6.28 4.85
CA TYR A 566 -1.41 -6.67 4.08
C TYR A 566 -2.66 -5.95 4.60
N PRO A 567 -3.63 -5.63 3.71
CA PRO A 567 -4.98 -5.24 4.13
C PRO A 567 -5.71 -6.40 4.81
N PRO A 568 -6.87 -6.18 5.42
CA PRO A 568 -7.73 -7.25 5.90
C PRO A 568 -8.10 -8.24 4.78
N ASN A 569 -8.27 -9.53 5.11
CA ASN A 569 -8.75 -10.50 4.13
C ASN A 569 -10.28 -10.36 3.97
N PRO A 570 -10.81 -10.08 2.76
CA PRO A 570 -12.24 -9.87 2.53
C PRO A 570 -13.09 -11.14 2.78
N ASN A 571 -12.48 -12.34 2.77
CA ASN A 571 -13.15 -13.60 3.04
C ASN A 571 -13.30 -13.91 4.53
N GLN A 572 -12.75 -13.09 5.43
CA GLN A 572 -12.93 -13.20 6.87
C GLN A 572 -14.16 -12.39 7.33
N ARG A 573 -14.83 -12.88 8.37
CA ARG A 573 -15.88 -12.11 9.05
C ARG A 573 -15.26 -11.02 9.93
N LEU A 574 -16.06 -10.01 10.28
CA LEU A 574 -15.61 -8.87 11.11
C LEU A 574 -14.89 -9.29 12.39
N ASN A 575 -15.28 -10.40 12.98
CA ASN A 575 -14.70 -10.98 14.18
C ASN A 575 -13.57 -11.99 13.92
N ARG A 576 -12.95 -11.99 12.73
CA ARG A 576 -11.99 -12.98 12.24
C ARG A 576 -12.55 -14.42 12.14
N GLY A 577 -13.84 -14.59 12.34
CA GLY A 577 -14.48 -15.90 12.24
C GLY A 577 -14.46 -16.45 10.81
N LEU A 578 -14.23 -17.75 10.69
CA LEU A 578 -14.23 -18.45 9.41
C LEU A 578 -15.67 -18.91 9.05
N SER A 579 -15.91 -19.20 7.78
CA SER A 579 -17.09 -19.96 7.38
C SER A 579 -16.97 -21.42 7.87
N ALA A 580 -18.07 -22.15 7.98
CA ALA A 580 -18.02 -23.57 8.41
C ALA A 580 -17.10 -24.40 7.52
N LEU A 581 -17.10 -24.15 6.20
CA LEU A 581 -16.23 -24.83 5.25
C LEU A 581 -14.75 -24.49 5.49
N ALA A 582 -14.44 -23.22 5.72
CA ALA A 582 -13.07 -22.79 6.00
C ALA A 582 -12.56 -23.25 7.38
N ASP A 583 -13.46 -23.37 8.38
CA ASP A 583 -13.09 -23.89 9.70
C ASP A 583 -12.79 -25.39 9.65
N SER A 584 -13.57 -26.18 8.89
CA SER A 584 -13.21 -27.58 8.56
C SER A 584 -11.85 -27.63 7.87
N GLY A 585 -11.60 -26.76 6.88
CA GLY A 585 -10.33 -26.68 6.17
C GLY A 585 -9.16 -26.31 7.06
N ARG A 586 -9.38 -25.49 8.10
CA ARG A 586 -8.36 -25.20 9.12
C ARG A 586 -7.97 -26.48 9.88
N VAL A 587 -8.94 -27.31 10.25
CA VAL A 587 -8.67 -28.59 10.91
C VAL A 587 -7.90 -29.53 10.01
N GLU A 588 -8.29 -29.63 8.73
CA GLU A 588 -7.58 -30.42 7.72
C GLU A 588 -6.13 -29.94 7.57
N PHE A 589 -5.93 -28.63 7.46
CA PHE A 589 -4.62 -28.00 7.29
C PHE A 589 -3.70 -28.16 8.50
N GLU A 590 -4.22 -27.99 9.73
CA GLU A 590 -3.42 -28.00 10.96
C GLU A 590 -3.16 -29.41 11.50
N SER A 591 -4.07 -30.37 11.27
CA SER A 591 -4.08 -31.62 12.04
C SER A 591 -4.06 -32.89 11.20
N ARG A 592 -4.45 -32.83 9.90
CA ARG A 592 -4.56 -34.02 9.06
C ARG A 592 -3.29 -34.24 8.19
N PRO A 593 -2.79 -35.48 8.09
CA PRO A 593 -1.57 -35.76 7.35
C PRO A 593 -1.86 -35.88 5.84
N HIS A 594 -1.62 -34.81 5.09
CA HIS A 594 -1.88 -34.74 3.64
C HIS A 594 -0.62 -34.71 2.77
N ASP A 595 0.56 -34.45 3.36
CA ASP A 595 1.82 -34.37 2.63
C ASP A 595 2.90 -35.19 3.34
N GLY A 596 3.32 -36.29 2.75
CA GLY A 596 4.35 -37.17 3.32
C GLY A 596 4.04 -37.65 4.76
N GLY A 597 2.77 -37.76 5.15
CA GLY A 597 2.33 -38.13 6.49
C GLY A 597 2.35 -36.96 7.50
N GLN A 598 2.54 -35.72 7.03
CA GLN A 598 2.52 -34.51 7.84
C GLN A 598 1.31 -33.62 7.50
N PRO A 599 0.78 -32.80 8.43
CA PRO A 599 -0.18 -31.76 8.12
C PRO A 599 0.48 -30.61 7.37
N CYS A 600 -0.31 -29.85 6.60
CA CYS A 600 0.19 -28.69 5.84
C CYS A 600 0.88 -27.65 6.74
N ALA A 601 0.34 -27.45 7.96
CA ALA A 601 0.90 -26.53 8.96
C ALA A 601 2.29 -26.92 9.46
N PHE A 602 2.79 -28.14 9.16
CA PHE A 602 4.14 -28.56 9.52
C PHE A 602 5.21 -27.70 8.82
N CYS A 603 5.00 -27.43 7.52
CA CYS A 603 5.86 -26.54 6.73
C CYS A 603 5.26 -25.13 6.62
N HIS A 604 3.93 -25.03 6.44
CA HIS A 604 3.22 -23.77 6.39
C HIS A 604 2.81 -23.27 7.77
N ALA A 605 3.81 -23.06 8.65
CA ALA A 605 3.61 -22.71 10.04
C ALA A 605 2.86 -21.36 10.22
N LEU A 606 1.90 -21.34 11.15
CA LEU A 606 1.18 -20.11 11.51
C LEU A 606 2.08 -19.16 12.33
N PRO A 607 1.82 -17.84 12.31
CA PRO A 607 0.70 -17.16 11.66
C PRO A 607 0.92 -16.83 10.18
N ASN A 608 2.15 -16.86 9.66
CA ASN A 608 2.49 -16.37 8.31
C ASN A 608 2.28 -17.43 7.21
N GLY A 609 2.03 -18.69 7.57
CA GLY A 609 1.91 -19.79 6.63
C GLY A 609 3.25 -20.22 6.04
N THR A 610 4.37 -20.08 6.77
CA THR A 610 5.71 -20.49 6.37
C THR A 610 6.61 -20.74 7.58
N ASP A 611 7.37 -21.82 7.55
CA ASP A 611 8.49 -22.07 8.48
C ASP A 611 9.83 -21.58 7.91
N ARG A 612 9.83 -21.02 6.69
CA ARG A 612 10.98 -20.40 6.00
C ARG A 612 12.07 -21.39 5.57
N ILE A 613 11.83 -22.69 5.64
CA ILE A 613 12.79 -23.69 5.19
C ILE A 613 12.75 -23.89 3.67
N ILE A 614 13.85 -24.40 3.11
CA ILE A 614 13.95 -24.82 1.71
C ILE A 614 13.66 -26.31 1.64
N ILE A 615 12.65 -26.68 0.86
CA ILE A 615 12.32 -28.06 0.58
C ILE A 615 13.05 -28.50 -0.68
N PRO A 616 13.79 -29.64 -0.63
CA PRO A 616 14.45 -30.19 -1.82
C PRO A 616 13.44 -30.48 -2.93
N GLY A 617 13.78 -30.14 -4.17
CA GLY A 617 12.91 -30.37 -5.33
C GLY A 617 12.53 -31.84 -5.49
N THR A 618 13.40 -32.76 -5.10
CA THR A 618 13.10 -34.20 -5.11
C THR A 618 11.93 -34.59 -4.21
N LEU A 619 11.67 -33.87 -3.14
CA LEU A 619 10.50 -34.08 -2.27
C LEU A 619 9.24 -33.37 -2.82
N LEU A 620 9.43 -32.26 -3.53
CA LEU A 620 8.36 -31.51 -4.18
C LEU A 620 7.95 -32.09 -5.54
N GLN A 621 8.69 -33.10 -6.05
CA GLN A 621 8.60 -33.58 -7.45
C GLN A 621 8.88 -32.46 -8.47
N GLU A 622 9.73 -31.51 -8.08
CA GLU A 622 10.19 -30.39 -8.86
C GLU A 622 11.68 -30.53 -9.24
N SER A 623 12.08 -29.82 -10.28
CA SER A 623 13.48 -29.85 -10.76
C SER A 623 14.40 -28.94 -9.93
N GLN A 624 13.87 -28.12 -9.06
CA GLN A 624 14.57 -27.15 -8.23
C GLN A 624 14.08 -27.18 -6.78
N ASP A 625 14.94 -26.67 -5.89
CA ASP A 625 14.60 -26.50 -4.48
C ASP A 625 13.83 -25.18 -4.27
N PHE A 626 12.76 -25.21 -3.46
CA PHE A 626 11.95 -24.03 -3.19
C PHE A 626 11.75 -23.80 -1.69
N LYS A 627 11.71 -22.51 -1.31
CA LYS A 627 11.30 -22.10 0.03
C LYS A 627 9.79 -22.29 0.18
N VAL A 628 9.36 -22.73 1.35
CA VAL A 628 7.94 -22.72 1.73
C VAL A 628 7.43 -21.28 1.72
N PRO A 629 6.53 -20.90 0.79
CA PRO A 629 6.03 -19.54 0.67
C PRO A 629 5.02 -19.20 1.77
N GLN A 630 4.88 -17.90 2.08
CA GLN A 630 3.80 -17.41 2.95
C GLN A 630 2.44 -17.55 2.26
N LEU A 631 1.36 -17.69 3.04
CA LEU A 631 0.01 -17.95 2.53
C LEU A 631 -0.97 -16.76 2.65
N ARG A 632 -0.51 -15.61 3.16
CA ARG A 632 -1.38 -14.47 3.50
C ARG A 632 -2.08 -13.80 2.32
N ASN A 633 -1.58 -14.00 1.09
CA ASN A 633 -2.15 -13.38 -0.12
C ASN A 633 -2.76 -14.38 -1.11
N MET A 634 -3.15 -15.56 -0.65
CA MET A 634 -3.72 -16.59 -1.53
C MET A 634 -4.99 -16.12 -2.25
N TYR A 635 -5.83 -15.32 -1.59
CA TYR A 635 -7.06 -14.78 -2.19
C TYR A 635 -6.78 -13.85 -3.39
N GLN A 636 -5.66 -13.14 -3.40
CA GLN A 636 -5.26 -12.23 -4.50
C GLN A 636 -4.79 -12.97 -5.75
N LYS A 637 -4.38 -14.25 -5.63
CA LYS A 637 -3.87 -15.08 -6.74
C LYS A 637 -4.96 -15.88 -7.44
N SER A 638 -6.20 -15.82 -7.00
CA SER A 638 -7.35 -16.50 -7.60
C SER A 638 -7.79 -15.84 -8.92
N GLY A 639 -8.59 -16.55 -9.72
CA GLY A 639 -9.24 -16.01 -10.93
C GLY A 639 -8.58 -16.39 -12.25
N PHE A 640 -7.49 -17.17 -12.26
CA PHE A 640 -7.01 -17.90 -13.41
C PHE A 640 -7.70 -19.26 -13.49
N THR A 641 -8.03 -19.72 -14.70
CA THR A 641 -8.59 -21.05 -14.94
C THR A 641 -7.99 -21.63 -16.22
N LEU A 642 -7.32 -22.76 -16.11
CA LEU A 642 -6.76 -23.46 -17.26
C LEU A 642 -7.84 -24.32 -17.94
N ALA A 643 -8.82 -23.65 -18.56
CA ALA A 643 -9.99 -24.27 -19.19
C ALA A 643 -10.24 -23.70 -20.58
N THR A 644 -11.11 -24.35 -21.36
CA THR A 644 -11.58 -23.86 -22.65
C THR A 644 -12.32 -22.52 -22.49
N GLY A 645 -12.06 -21.58 -23.40
CA GLY A 645 -12.68 -20.25 -23.44
C GLY A 645 -11.83 -19.15 -22.83
N PRO A 646 -12.36 -17.92 -22.78
CA PRO A 646 -11.61 -16.75 -22.36
C PRO A 646 -11.36 -16.72 -20.85
N GLN A 647 -10.15 -16.34 -20.46
CA GLN A 647 -9.72 -16.19 -19.08
C GLN A 647 -9.47 -14.71 -18.75
N LYS A 648 -9.68 -14.34 -17.47
CA LYS A 648 -9.45 -12.96 -16.99
C LYS A 648 -7.97 -12.66 -16.74
N ARG A 649 -7.15 -13.68 -16.49
CA ARG A 649 -5.71 -13.56 -16.21
C ARG A 649 -4.95 -14.78 -16.71
N GLY A 650 -3.64 -14.63 -16.89
CA GLY A 650 -2.79 -15.66 -17.50
C GLY A 650 -1.96 -16.47 -16.50
N PHE A 651 -1.95 -16.14 -15.21
CA PHE A 651 -1.11 -16.77 -14.19
C PHE A 651 -1.91 -17.04 -12.92
N GLY A 652 -1.63 -18.18 -12.30
CA GLY A 652 -2.29 -18.64 -11.08
C GLY A 652 -1.30 -18.94 -9.95
N PHE A 653 -1.37 -20.15 -9.45
CA PHE A 653 -0.57 -20.63 -8.32
C PHE A 653 0.73 -21.31 -8.77
N LEU A 654 1.54 -21.79 -7.84
CA LEU A 654 2.92 -22.18 -7.93
C LEU A 654 3.88 -21.00 -8.16
N HIS A 655 5.19 -21.33 -8.14
CA HIS A 655 6.24 -20.35 -8.37
C HIS A 655 6.19 -19.73 -9.77
N ASP A 656 5.74 -20.48 -10.76
CA ASP A 656 5.69 -20.11 -12.18
C ASP A 656 4.28 -19.68 -12.66
N GLY A 657 3.27 -19.77 -11.78
CA GLY A 657 1.89 -19.40 -12.11
C GLY A 657 1.14 -20.40 -13.00
N SER A 658 1.66 -21.60 -13.21
CA SER A 658 1.12 -22.58 -14.16
C SER A 658 -0.09 -23.37 -13.66
N VAL A 659 -0.45 -23.27 -12.38
CA VAL A 659 -1.60 -23.94 -11.77
C VAL A 659 -2.72 -22.95 -11.52
N ASP A 660 -3.90 -23.28 -11.99
CA ASP A 660 -5.04 -22.38 -12.08
C ASP A 660 -5.79 -22.17 -10.76
N ASN A 661 -5.92 -23.19 -9.92
CA ASN A 661 -6.64 -23.08 -8.64
C ASN A 661 -6.02 -23.98 -7.55
N ILE A 662 -6.39 -23.71 -6.31
CA ILE A 662 -5.84 -24.44 -5.14
C ILE A 662 -6.29 -25.90 -5.14
N VAL A 663 -7.51 -26.23 -5.57
CA VAL A 663 -7.97 -27.63 -5.61
C VAL A 663 -7.14 -28.44 -6.60
N ASP A 664 -6.81 -27.88 -7.76
CA ASP A 664 -5.97 -28.56 -8.76
C ASP A 664 -4.51 -28.64 -8.30
N PHE A 665 -3.98 -27.65 -7.59
CA PHE A 665 -2.72 -27.77 -6.87
C PHE A 665 -2.74 -28.94 -5.89
N LEU A 666 -3.80 -29.10 -5.10
CA LEU A 666 -3.94 -30.18 -4.12
C LEU A 666 -4.25 -31.55 -4.75
N ARG A 667 -4.42 -31.63 -6.08
CA ARG A 667 -4.49 -32.89 -6.85
C ARG A 667 -3.14 -33.42 -7.29
N LEU A 668 -2.07 -32.63 -7.11
CA LEU A 668 -0.71 -33.09 -7.43
C LEU A 668 -0.38 -34.36 -6.65
N PRO A 669 0.36 -35.32 -7.26
CA PRO A 669 0.63 -36.66 -6.67
C PRO A 669 1.36 -36.64 -5.31
N VAL A 670 1.98 -35.51 -4.95
CA VAL A 670 2.66 -35.34 -3.67
C VAL A 670 1.67 -35.33 -2.50
N PHE A 671 0.41 -34.93 -2.76
CA PHE A 671 -0.63 -34.86 -1.73
C PHE A 671 -1.51 -36.09 -1.68
N SER A 672 -1.96 -36.43 -0.46
CA SER A 672 -2.88 -37.55 -0.21
C SER A 672 -4.09 -37.07 0.60
N PHE A 673 -5.26 -37.06 -0.04
CA PHE A 673 -6.51 -36.63 0.57
C PHE A 673 -7.53 -37.78 0.62
N PRO A 674 -8.38 -37.89 1.67
CA PRO A 674 -9.41 -38.92 1.75
C PRO A 674 -10.46 -38.78 0.64
N ASP A 675 -10.78 -37.55 0.27
CA ASP A 675 -11.80 -37.23 -0.74
C ASP A 675 -11.57 -35.83 -1.35
N THR A 676 -12.45 -35.45 -2.25
CA THR A 676 -12.39 -34.15 -2.92
C THR A 676 -12.90 -33.01 -2.00
N MET A 677 -13.76 -33.31 -1.02
CA MET A 677 -14.31 -32.30 -0.12
C MET A 677 -13.20 -31.69 0.75
N ALA A 678 -12.30 -32.51 1.30
CA ALA A 678 -11.16 -32.04 2.08
C ALA A 678 -10.29 -31.01 1.31
N ARG A 679 -10.15 -31.16 -0.03
CA ARG A 679 -9.48 -30.16 -0.87
C ARG A 679 -10.24 -28.84 -0.96
N TYR A 680 -11.56 -28.88 -1.09
CA TYR A 680 -12.38 -27.66 -1.09
C TYR A 680 -12.38 -26.97 0.27
N GLU A 681 -12.37 -27.73 1.36
CA GLU A 681 -12.27 -27.24 2.73
C GLU A 681 -10.93 -26.49 2.93
N ILE A 682 -9.79 -27.09 2.54
CA ILE A 682 -8.49 -26.43 2.59
C ILE A 682 -8.46 -25.19 1.68
N GLN A 683 -9.01 -25.26 0.46
CA GLN A 683 -9.11 -24.07 -0.40
C GLN A 683 -9.86 -22.94 0.29
N ALA A 684 -11.00 -23.22 0.91
CA ALA A 684 -11.78 -22.22 1.62
C ALA A 684 -11.00 -21.60 2.79
N PHE A 685 -10.24 -22.40 3.53
CA PHE A 685 -9.35 -21.92 4.59
C PHE A 685 -8.23 -21.03 4.02
N LEU A 686 -7.52 -21.48 2.98
CA LEU A 686 -6.40 -20.74 2.38
C LEU A 686 -6.84 -19.40 1.77
N LEU A 687 -8.03 -19.35 1.17
CA LEU A 687 -8.61 -18.10 0.67
C LEU A 687 -9.04 -17.15 1.80
N SER A 688 -9.29 -17.68 3.02
CA SER A 688 -9.62 -16.92 4.22
C SER A 688 -8.45 -16.78 5.20
N PHE A 689 -7.21 -17.06 4.73
CA PHE A 689 -6.01 -17.05 5.58
C PHE A 689 -5.77 -15.68 6.21
N ASP A 690 -5.40 -15.65 7.49
CA ASP A 690 -5.22 -14.40 8.24
C ASP A 690 -4.04 -13.58 7.68
N THR A 691 -4.30 -12.35 7.30
CA THR A 691 -3.28 -11.42 6.78
C THR A 691 -2.47 -10.72 7.87
N GLY A 692 -2.89 -10.86 9.13
CA GLY A 692 -2.32 -10.12 10.27
C GLY A 692 -3.02 -8.77 10.52
N THR A 693 -3.94 -8.36 9.65
CA THR A 693 -4.78 -7.16 9.83
C THR A 693 -6.24 -7.61 10.01
N ALA A 694 -6.85 -7.21 11.11
CA ALA A 694 -8.22 -7.64 11.44
C ALA A 694 -9.25 -7.01 10.48
N PRO A 695 -10.34 -7.71 10.12
CA PRO A 695 -11.42 -7.16 9.29
C PRO A 695 -12.19 -5.99 9.93
N SER A 696 -12.00 -5.74 11.22
CA SER A 696 -12.52 -4.56 11.92
C SER A 696 -11.71 -3.29 11.63
N VAL A 697 -10.47 -3.42 11.16
CA VAL A 697 -9.65 -2.29 10.69
C VAL A 697 -10.19 -1.81 9.35
N GLY A 698 -10.48 -0.54 9.25
CA GLY A 698 -11.15 0.10 8.11
C GLY A 698 -12.67 0.10 8.23
N ARG A 699 -13.28 -0.70 9.11
CA ARG A 699 -14.74 -0.73 9.21
C ARG A 699 -15.29 0.60 9.70
N GLU A 700 -16.01 1.30 8.83
CA GLU A 700 -16.57 2.63 9.07
C GLU A 700 -18.09 2.62 9.10
N LEU A 701 -18.69 3.52 9.88
CA LEU A 701 -20.13 3.73 9.99
C LEU A 701 -20.44 5.16 10.38
N THR A 702 -21.22 5.89 9.57
CA THR A 702 -21.79 7.19 9.96
C THR A 702 -23.16 7.03 10.55
N VAL A 703 -23.31 7.47 11.79
CA VAL A 703 -24.56 7.48 12.59
C VAL A 703 -25.17 8.87 12.52
N SER A 704 -26.46 8.94 12.16
CA SER A 704 -27.24 10.17 12.04
C SER A 704 -28.49 10.12 12.93
N GLY A 705 -29.22 11.22 13.01
CA GLY A 705 -30.51 11.23 13.71
C GLY A 705 -31.53 10.23 13.16
N ALA A 706 -31.44 9.91 11.84
CA ALA A 706 -32.37 9.01 11.18
C ALA A 706 -32.06 7.50 11.44
N ASN A 707 -30.79 7.12 11.59
CA ASN A 707 -30.38 5.72 11.68
C ASN A 707 -29.90 5.28 13.06
N LYS A 708 -29.62 6.17 14.01
CA LYS A 708 -28.95 5.86 15.29
C LYS A 708 -29.59 4.77 16.16
N ASN A 709 -30.88 4.53 15.97
CA ASN A 709 -31.63 3.52 16.71
C ASN A 709 -32.03 2.32 15.86
N THR A 710 -31.53 2.20 14.61
CA THR A 710 -31.84 1.04 13.77
C THR A 710 -31.08 -0.19 14.24
N PRO A 711 -31.68 -1.40 14.15
CA PRO A 711 -31.00 -2.63 14.54
C PRO A 711 -29.67 -2.85 13.81
N ALA A 712 -29.58 -2.46 12.54
CA ALA A 712 -28.36 -2.59 11.76
C ALA A 712 -27.20 -1.75 12.35
N VAL A 713 -27.47 -0.52 12.77
CA VAL A 713 -26.48 0.38 13.39
C VAL A 713 -26.07 -0.15 14.77
N THR A 714 -27.03 -0.53 15.62
CA THR A 714 -26.72 -1.03 16.97
C THR A 714 -25.91 -2.32 16.92
N THR A 715 -26.32 -3.31 16.10
CA THR A 715 -25.57 -4.56 15.94
C THR A 715 -24.15 -4.35 15.43
N LEU A 716 -23.94 -3.43 14.48
CA LEU A 716 -22.60 -3.17 13.97
C LEU A 716 -21.73 -2.45 15.02
N LEU A 717 -22.28 -1.48 15.75
CA LEU A 717 -21.56 -0.81 16.84
C LEU A 717 -21.17 -1.78 17.95
N ASP A 718 -22.10 -2.64 18.38
CA ASP A 718 -21.84 -3.66 19.39
C ASP A 718 -20.71 -4.59 18.92
N SER A 719 -20.74 -5.02 17.65
CA SER A 719 -19.64 -5.80 17.07
C SER A 719 -18.31 -5.06 17.06
N LEU A 720 -18.31 -3.74 16.78
CA LEU A 720 -17.07 -2.93 16.82
C LEU A 720 -16.54 -2.74 18.25
N TYR A 721 -17.44 -2.58 19.25
CA TYR A 721 -17.04 -2.56 20.66
C TYR A 721 -16.36 -3.87 21.06
N ASP A 722 -16.96 -5.01 20.69
CA ASP A 722 -16.39 -6.34 20.94
C ASP A 722 -14.99 -6.48 20.30
N GLN A 723 -14.81 -5.99 19.05
CA GLN A 723 -13.52 -6.06 18.39
C GLN A 723 -12.48 -5.14 19.03
N ALA A 724 -12.88 -4.00 19.54
CA ALA A 724 -11.99 -3.09 20.27
C ALA A 724 -11.61 -3.68 21.64
N ASP A 725 -12.54 -4.30 22.37
CA ASP A 725 -12.27 -5.00 23.62
C ASP A 725 -11.32 -6.20 23.43
N LEU A 726 -11.35 -6.86 22.27
CA LEU A 726 -10.43 -7.93 21.87
C LEU A 726 -9.08 -7.40 21.32
N ALA A 727 -8.89 -6.09 21.26
CA ALA A 727 -7.72 -5.43 20.67
C ALA A 727 -7.46 -5.81 19.19
N ASN A 728 -8.50 -6.18 18.46
CA ASN A 728 -8.44 -6.40 17.01
C ASN A 728 -8.38 -5.07 16.24
N CYS A 729 -8.89 -3.99 16.82
CA CYS A 729 -8.75 -2.60 16.35
C CYS A 729 -8.79 -1.65 17.55
N ASP A 730 -8.31 -0.41 17.37
CA ASP A 730 -8.81 0.69 18.17
C ASP A 730 -10.09 1.21 17.51
N LEU A 731 -11.08 1.61 18.29
CA LEU A 731 -12.31 2.20 17.75
C LEU A 731 -12.31 3.69 18.06
N ILE A 732 -12.34 4.51 17.00
CA ILE A 732 -12.43 5.96 17.10
C ILE A 732 -13.78 6.45 16.60
N ALA A 733 -14.12 7.70 16.96
CA ALA A 733 -15.24 8.41 16.37
C ALA A 733 -14.91 9.88 16.15
N HIS A 734 -15.47 10.45 15.06
CA HIS A 734 -15.39 11.88 14.76
C HIS A 734 -16.78 12.46 14.57
N ALA A 735 -16.98 13.68 15.05
CA ALA A 735 -18.24 14.40 14.90
C ALA A 735 -18.02 15.91 14.94
N ARG A 736 -18.81 16.64 14.14
CA ARG A 736 -18.89 18.09 14.28
C ARG A 736 -20.08 18.46 15.15
N ILE A 737 -19.84 18.79 16.41
CA ILE A 737 -20.87 19.11 17.42
C ILE A 737 -20.74 20.57 17.84
N GLY A 738 -21.82 21.35 17.69
CA GLY A 738 -21.79 22.77 17.98
C GLY A 738 -20.82 23.56 17.08
N GLY A 739 -20.61 23.10 15.83
CA GLY A 739 -19.69 23.74 14.88
C GLY A 739 -18.21 23.37 15.07
N VAL A 740 -17.89 22.57 16.10
CA VAL A 740 -16.51 22.15 16.41
C VAL A 740 -16.32 20.67 16.07
N MET A 741 -15.23 20.35 15.35
CA MET A 741 -14.82 18.98 15.13
C MET A 741 -14.31 18.38 16.45
N LYS A 742 -14.78 17.19 16.78
CA LYS A 742 -14.41 16.45 17.98
C LYS A 742 -13.96 15.06 17.64
N GLY A 743 -12.89 14.60 18.29
CA GLY A 743 -12.40 13.24 18.22
C GLY A 743 -12.71 12.46 19.51
N PHE A 744 -12.97 11.17 19.37
CA PHE A 744 -13.27 10.26 20.48
C PHE A 744 -12.55 8.94 20.28
N LEU A 745 -12.01 8.38 21.36
CA LEU A 745 -11.38 7.07 21.39
C LEU A 745 -12.09 6.17 22.40
N TYR A 746 -12.53 5.01 21.92
CA TYR A 746 -13.15 3.97 22.74
C TYR A 746 -12.21 3.47 23.84
N GLN A 747 -12.79 3.21 25.00
CA GLN A 747 -12.12 2.58 26.15
C GLN A 747 -12.97 1.36 26.59
N PRO A 748 -12.34 0.28 27.05
CA PRO A 748 -13.08 -0.89 27.54
C PRO A 748 -14.21 -0.53 28.51
N GLY A 749 -15.30 -1.26 28.42
CA GLY A 749 -16.50 -1.00 29.25
C GLY A 749 -17.46 0.02 28.65
N HIS A 750 -17.50 0.15 27.34
CA HIS A 750 -18.46 0.96 26.55
C HIS A 750 -18.37 2.46 26.90
N ASN A 751 -17.16 2.98 26.94
CA ASN A 751 -16.89 4.39 27.20
C ASN A 751 -15.96 4.97 26.12
N PHE A 752 -16.00 6.30 25.98
CA PHE A 752 -15.08 7.07 25.12
C PHE A 752 -14.38 8.15 25.93
N ILE A 753 -13.12 8.43 25.60
CA ILE A 753 -12.45 9.68 25.94
C ILE A 753 -12.48 10.61 24.75
N SER A 754 -12.51 11.93 24.99
CA SER A 754 -12.51 12.91 23.90
C SER A 754 -11.15 13.59 23.77
N ASP A 755 -10.96 14.29 22.66
CA ASP A 755 -9.82 15.16 22.36
C ASP A 755 -9.78 16.45 23.22
N PHE A 756 -10.62 16.53 24.27
CA PHE A 756 -10.69 17.66 25.20
C PHE A 756 -10.75 17.19 26.66
N ASN A 757 -9.67 17.38 27.39
CA ASN A 757 -9.51 16.90 28.78
C ASN A 757 -10.69 17.19 29.72
N PRO A 758 -11.30 18.41 29.72
CA PRO A 758 -12.40 18.72 30.64
C PRO A 758 -13.68 17.90 30.42
N GLU A 759 -13.88 17.26 29.27
CA GLU A 759 -15.11 16.48 28.99
C GLU A 759 -15.16 15.13 29.75
N GLY A 760 -14.02 14.63 30.23
CA GLY A 760 -13.94 13.37 30.95
C GLY A 760 -14.31 12.15 30.10
N THR A 761 -14.88 11.11 30.74
CA THR A 761 -15.31 9.88 30.09
C THR A 761 -16.78 9.96 29.68
N ILE A 762 -17.10 9.57 28.44
CA ILE A 762 -18.43 9.66 27.84
C ILE A 762 -18.96 8.23 27.57
N PRO A 763 -20.09 7.81 28.16
CA PRO A 763 -20.69 6.52 27.81
C PRO A 763 -21.06 6.41 26.33
N ALA A 764 -20.88 5.24 25.74
CA ALA A 764 -21.09 5.00 24.30
C ALA A 764 -22.52 5.36 23.83
N ASP A 765 -23.54 5.01 24.64
CA ASP A 765 -24.93 5.38 24.34
C ASP A 765 -25.16 6.88 24.41
N THR A 766 -24.47 7.58 25.31
CA THR A 766 -24.51 9.04 25.40
C THR A 766 -23.90 9.65 24.13
N LEU A 767 -22.73 9.19 23.70
CA LEU A 767 -22.11 9.66 22.46
C LEU A 767 -23.06 9.41 21.28
N ARG A 768 -23.59 8.20 21.12
CA ARG A 768 -24.52 7.86 20.05
C ARG A 768 -25.78 8.74 20.05
N SER A 769 -26.28 9.09 21.24
CA SER A 769 -27.47 9.96 21.38
C SER A 769 -27.29 11.35 20.79
N TRP A 770 -26.05 11.87 20.73
CA TRP A 770 -25.72 13.17 20.16
C TRP A 770 -25.84 13.22 18.64
N ALA A 771 -25.90 12.06 17.97
CA ALA A 771 -26.06 12.00 16.52
C ALA A 771 -27.40 12.64 16.10
N GLY A 772 -27.32 13.63 15.20
CA GLY A 772 -28.45 14.41 14.70
C GLY A 772 -28.18 14.92 13.29
N SER A 773 -29.12 15.71 12.75
CA SER A 773 -28.87 16.42 11.48
C SER A 773 -27.85 17.54 11.72
N GLY A 774 -26.75 17.51 11.02
CA GLY A 774 -25.65 18.47 11.20
C GLY A 774 -24.66 18.11 12.32
N SER A 775 -24.88 16.98 13.01
CA SER A 775 -23.98 16.42 14.02
C SER A 775 -23.89 14.90 13.87
N GLU A 776 -23.75 14.42 12.63
CA GLU A 776 -23.49 13.02 12.36
C GLU A 776 -22.19 12.59 13.02
N ILE A 777 -22.13 11.32 13.47
CA ILE A 777 -20.97 10.73 14.14
C ILE A 777 -20.46 9.58 13.28
N THR A 778 -19.23 9.69 12.83
CA THR A 778 -18.57 8.63 12.05
C THR A 778 -17.65 7.82 12.96
N TYR A 779 -17.99 6.55 13.16
CA TYR A 779 -17.20 5.56 13.88
C TYR A 779 -16.29 4.82 12.89
N LEU A 780 -15.05 4.55 13.30
CA LEU A 780 -14.04 3.90 12.45
C LEU A 780 -13.14 2.98 13.28
N GLY A 781 -13.05 1.71 12.88
CA GLY A 781 -12.04 0.81 13.40
C GLY A 781 -10.67 1.10 12.75
N VAL A 782 -9.67 1.39 13.56
CA VAL A 782 -8.32 1.71 13.08
C VAL A 782 -7.30 0.67 13.57
N PRO A 783 -6.12 0.54 12.97
CA PRO A 783 -5.11 -0.41 13.44
C PRO A 783 -4.82 -0.24 14.94
N PRO A 784 -4.67 -1.34 15.70
CA PRO A 784 -4.35 -1.25 17.13
C PRO A 784 -3.14 -0.38 17.42
N GLY A 785 -3.25 0.53 18.40
CA GLY A 785 -2.23 1.49 18.79
C GLY A 785 -2.31 2.84 18.05
N THR A 786 -3.10 2.97 16.99
CA THR A 786 -3.17 4.21 16.18
C THR A 786 -4.28 5.16 16.64
N GLY A 787 -5.26 4.69 17.42
CA GLY A 787 -6.47 5.44 17.76
C GLY A 787 -6.19 6.73 18.55
N MET A 788 -5.18 6.75 19.42
CA MET A 788 -4.78 7.94 20.15
C MET A 788 -4.36 9.07 19.19
N ARG A 789 -3.48 8.76 18.24
CA ARG A 789 -3.03 9.70 17.21
C ARG A 789 -4.19 10.16 16.31
N MET A 790 -5.03 9.25 15.90
CA MET A 790 -6.04 9.54 14.88
C MET A 790 -7.23 10.36 15.42
N ALA A 791 -7.50 10.32 16.75
CA ALA A 791 -8.69 10.93 17.30
C ALA A 791 -8.47 11.88 18.49
N ILE A 792 -7.32 11.81 19.19
CA ILE A 792 -7.16 12.48 20.48
C ILE A 792 -5.97 13.45 20.52
N ASP A 793 -4.80 13.02 20.08
CA ASP A 793 -3.51 13.70 20.18
C ASP A 793 -2.72 13.37 18.92
N ARG A 794 -2.91 14.19 17.87
CA ARG A 794 -2.52 13.91 16.49
C ARG A 794 -1.01 13.82 16.31
N ASP A 795 -0.27 14.73 16.95
CA ASP A 795 1.19 14.82 16.82
C ASP A 795 1.95 14.14 17.96
N ARG A 796 1.22 13.59 18.94
CA ARG A 796 1.74 12.78 20.06
C ARG A 796 2.66 13.53 20.99
N ASP A 797 2.45 14.84 21.17
CA ASP A 797 3.18 15.69 22.10
C ASP A 797 2.69 15.56 23.56
N GLY A 798 1.54 14.90 23.77
CA GLY A 798 0.91 14.66 25.08
C GLY A 798 -0.20 15.63 25.42
N PHE A 799 -0.49 16.59 24.56
CA PHE A 799 -1.67 17.44 24.63
C PHE A 799 -2.73 16.93 23.68
N ARG A 800 -4.00 17.11 24.01
CA ARG A 800 -5.12 16.69 23.15
C ARG A 800 -5.46 17.77 22.16
N ASP A 801 -5.77 17.40 20.94
CA ASP A 801 -5.96 18.30 19.78
C ASP A 801 -6.84 19.52 20.10
N ARG A 802 -8.03 19.31 20.66
CA ARG A 802 -8.97 20.40 20.97
C ARG A 802 -8.50 21.24 22.16
N TRP A 803 -7.76 20.65 23.09
CA TRP A 803 -7.14 21.41 24.16
C TRP A 803 -6.07 22.36 23.64
N GLU A 804 -5.28 21.92 22.70
CA GLU A 804 -4.29 22.72 22.00
C GLU A 804 -4.92 23.88 21.23
N ILE A 805 -5.92 23.58 20.39
CA ILE A 805 -6.67 24.60 19.63
C ILE A 805 -7.25 25.66 20.58
N ALA A 806 -7.82 25.24 21.72
CA ALA A 806 -8.39 26.16 22.71
C ALA A 806 -7.36 27.08 23.36
N LEU A 807 -6.10 26.62 23.41
CA LEU A 807 -4.98 27.40 23.99
C LEU A 807 -4.08 28.06 22.93
N GLY A 808 -4.43 27.94 21.65
CA GLY A 808 -3.75 28.58 20.52
C GLY A 808 -2.49 27.91 20.03
N SER A 809 -2.28 26.61 20.36
CA SER A 809 -1.24 25.79 19.76
C SER A 809 -1.75 25.00 18.55
N ASN A 810 -0.84 24.39 17.80
CA ASN A 810 -1.14 23.64 16.58
C ASN A 810 -1.12 22.12 16.84
N PRO A 811 -2.24 21.40 16.80
CA PRO A 811 -2.32 19.95 17.08
C PRO A 811 -1.68 19.05 15.99
N ALA A 812 -0.95 19.63 15.07
CA ALA A 812 -0.23 18.93 14.02
C ALA A 812 1.27 19.27 14.02
N ASP A 813 1.78 19.85 15.09
CA ASP A 813 3.18 20.24 15.24
C ASP A 813 3.64 19.96 16.68
N PRO A 814 4.36 18.86 16.92
CA PRO A 814 4.78 18.46 18.27
C PRO A 814 5.73 19.44 18.96
N LEU A 815 6.14 20.50 18.26
CA LEU A 815 6.93 21.58 18.83
C LEU A 815 6.04 22.77 19.24
N SER A 816 4.77 22.79 18.83
CA SER A 816 3.78 23.83 19.12
C SER A 816 2.92 23.47 20.34
N THR A 817 3.52 23.34 21.49
CA THR A 817 2.78 23.02 22.73
C THR A 817 1.98 24.19 23.24
N PRO A 818 0.83 23.95 23.92
CA PRO A 818 0.03 25.01 24.52
C PRO A 818 0.88 25.88 25.47
N PRO A 819 0.75 27.21 25.42
CA PRO A 819 1.40 28.04 26.42
C PRO A 819 0.89 27.62 27.79
N VAL A 820 1.78 27.22 28.67
CA VAL A 820 1.45 26.85 30.06
C VAL A 820 1.10 28.12 30.83
N SER A 821 0.02 28.78 30.42
CA SER A 821 -0.57 29.91 31.18
C SER A 821 -1.46 29.32 32.25
N GLY A 822 -0.97 29.41 33.48
CA GLY A 822 -1.49 28.83 34.68
C GLY A 822 -3.00 28.90 34.88
N VAL A 823 -3.56 27.74 35.13
CA VAL A 823 -4.63 27.62 36.10
C VAL A 823 -3.93 27.52 37.46
N GLY A 824 -3.84 28.63 38.17
CA GLY A 824 -3.23 28.70 39.52
C GLY A 824 -1.72 28.65 39.53
N GLY A 825 -1.09 29.79 39.36
CA GLY A 825 0.29 30.13 39.54
C GLY A 825 1.20 29.15 40.29
N ALA A 826 1.72 28.18 39.63
CA ALA A 826 3.00 27.63 40.02
C ALA A 826 4.03 28.15 39.01
N ALA A 827 4.86 29.08 39.39
CA ALA A 827 6.04 29.48 38.62
C ALA A 827 6.82 28.23 38.22
N ALA A 828 7.38 28.20 36.98
CA ALA A 828 8.25 27.14 36.53
C ALA A 828 9.19 26.72 37.65
N PRO A 829 9.36 25.44 37.95
CA PRO A 829 10.12 24.98 39.07
C PRO A 829 11.51 25.59 39.06
N LYS A 830 11.82 26.44 40.04
CA LYS A 830 13.15 27.06 40.15
C LYS A 830 14.24 26.08 40.55
N VAL A 831 13.87 24.88 40.99
CA VAL A 831 14.79 23.85 41.49
C VAL A 831 14.42 22.47 40.91
N ALA A 832 15.43 21.73 40.46
CA ALA A 832 15.21 20.37 39.96
C ALA A 832 14.73 19.44 41.11
N ARG A 833 13.62 18.74 40.87
CA ARG A 833 12.99 17.82 41.82
C ARG A 833 12.84 16.43 41.19
N LEU A 834 12.87 15.41 42.01
CA LEU A 834 12.58 14.04 41.61
C LEU A 834 11.47 13.50 42.49
N GLU A 835 10.37 13.09 41.93
CA GLU A 835 9.23 12.56 42.68
C GLU A 835 9.25 11.04 42.78
N GLN A 836 8.37 10.50 43.64
CA GLN A 836 8.20 9.05 43.75
C GLN A 836 7.49 8.54 42.51
N ASN A 837 8.04 7.46 41.91
CA ASN A 837 7.39 6.77 40.78
C ASN A 837 6.00 6.23 41.16
N ARG A 838 5.10 6.18 40.22
CA ARG A 838 3.73 5.69 40.43
C ARG A 838 3.32 4.78 39.25
N PRO A 839 2.77 3.57 39.55
CA PRO A 839 2.66 2.95 40.89
C PRO A 839 4.01 2.56 41.50
N ASN A 840 4.07 2.36 42.83
CA ASN A 840 5.21 1.81 43.51
C ASN A 840 4.74 1.06 44.81
N PRO A 841 4.81 -0.25 44.88
CA PRO A 841 5.41 -1.19 43.93
C PRO A 841 4.69 -1.19 42.59
N PHE A 842 5.34 -1.66 41.49
CA PHE A 842 4.81 -1.67 40.12
C PHE A 842 5.04 -3.01 39.42
N ASN A 843 4.18 -3.30 38.38
CA ASN A 843 4.23 -4.53 37.58
C ASN A 843 3.73 -4.30 36.15
N PRO A 844 4.55 -4.44 35.11
CA PRO A 844 6.00 -4.16 35.13
C PRO A 844 6.30 -2.68 34.87
N GLU A 845 5.27 -1.82 34.69
CA GLU A 845 5.39 -0.45 34.27
C GLU A 845 5.18 0.56 35.38
N THR A 846 5.90 1.66 35.31
CA THR A 846 5.78 2.80 36.23
C THR A 846 6.15 4.09 35.53
N VAL A 847 5.68 5.22 36.07
CA VAL A 847 6.04 6.56 35.62
C VAL A 847 6.79 7.31 36.73
N ILE A 848 7.88 7.93 36.36
CA ILE A 848 8.74 8.72 37.23
C ILE A 848 8.53 10.20 36.92
N PRO A 849 7.80 10.98 37.77
CA PRO A 849 7.68 12.42 37.61
C PRO A 849 8.97 13.11 38.11
N TYR A 850 9.37 14.18 37.39
CA TYR A 850 10.47 15.02 37.80
C TYR A 850 10.34 16.47 37.28
N ASP A 851 11.00 17.40 37.95
CA ASP A 851 11.10 18.79 37.50
C ASP A 851 12.53 19.04 37.02
N ALA A 852 12.68 19.61 35.84
CA ALA A 852 13.98 20.01 35.28
C ALA A 852 14.53 21.31 35.86
N GLY A 853 13.82 21.93 36.82
CA GLY A 853 14.23 23.19 37.44
C GLY A 853 14.45 24.32 36.44
N PRO A 854 15.65 24.94 36.40
CA PRO A 854 15.96 26.00 35.45
C PRO A 854 16.15 25.53 34.02
N GLY A 855 15.94 24.22 33.75
CA GLY A 855 16.23 23.60 32.43
C GLY A 855 17.73 23.32 32.27
N GLY A 856 18.08 22.71 31.13
CA GLY A 856 19.44 22.34 30.74
C GLY A 856 19.59 20.85 30.46
N ARG A 857 20.83 20.34 30.51
CA ARG A 857 21.07 18.92 30.27
C ARG A 857 20.51 18.08 31.43
N VAL A 858 19.55 17.22 31.09
CA VAL A 858 18.87 16.31 32.02
C VAL A 858 19.30 14.88 31.74
N ALA A 859 19.66 14.11 32.80
CA ALA A 859 19.84 12.67 32.71
C ALA A 859 19.03 12.00 33.80
N LEU A 860 18.13 11.07 33.41
CA LEU A 860 17.39 10.21 34.33
C LEU A 860 17.78 8.75 34.06
N ARG A 861 18.35 8.08 35.05
CA ARG A 861 18.91 6.72 34.92
C ARG A 861 18.43 5.82 36.05
N VAL A 862 18.22 4.54 35.68
CA VAL A 862 17.85 3.47 36.62
C VAL A 862 19.05 2.60 36.93
N PHE A 863 19.22 2.23 38.24
CA PHE A 863 20.31 1.41 38.73
C PHE A 863 19.76 0.25 39.56
N ASP A 864 20.46 -0.88 39.60
CA ASP A 864 20.20 -1.99 40.50
C ASP A 864 20.79 -1.72 41.93
N VAL A 865 20.56 -2.66 42.85
CA VAL A 865 21.02 -2.53 44.23
C VAL A 865 22.55 -2.51 44.37
N SER A 866 23.29 -2.99 43.36
CA SER A 866 24.75 -2.93 43.33
C SER A 866 25.28 -1.60 42.78
N GLY A 867 24.40 -0.71 42.32
CA GLY A 867 24.76 0.57 41.70
C GLY A 867 25.10 0.46 40.21
N ARG A 868 24.88 -0.69 39.59
CA ARG A 868 25.08 -0.88 38.12
C ARG A 868 23.93 -0.23 37.36
N LEU A 869 24.26 0.48 36.28
CA LEU A 869 23.28 1.07 35.37
C LEU A 869 22.44 -0.02 34.69
N VAL A 870 21.12 0.12 34.78
CA VAL A 870 20.13 -0.79 34.22
C VAL A 870 19.52 -0.16 32.95
N ARG A 871 19.08 1.11 33.02
CA ARG A 871 18.43 1.81 31.93
C ARG A 871 18.70 3.32 32.00
N THR A 872 18.92 3.92 30.85
CA THR A 872 18.88 5.38 30.68
C THR A 872 17.50 5.75 30.11
N LEU A 873 16.68 6.45 30.93
CA LEU A 873 15.33 6.87 30.55
C LEU A 873 15.34 8.21 29.83
N VAL A 874 16.17 9.15 30.28
CA VAL A 874 16.32 10.50 29.70
C VAL A 874 17.78 10.86 29.63
N ASN A 875 18.23 11.46 28.52
CA ASN A 875 19.58 12.05 28.36
C ASN A 875 19.55 13.11 27.25
N THR A 876 18.88 14.24 27.53
CA THR A 876 18.65 15.31 26.56
C THR A 876 18.77 16.70 27.21
N ILE A 877 18.64 17.77 26.44
CA ILE A 877 18.48 19.14 26.95
C ILE A 877 16.98 19.41 27.05
N GLU A 878 16.52 19.75 28.27
CA GLU A 878 15.11 20.04 28.53
C GLU A 878 14.95 21.49 29.00
N PRO A 879 13.88 22.19 28.55
CA PRO A 879 13.49 23.51 29.08
C PRO A 879 13.11 23.44 30.57
N PRO A 880 12.93 24.60 31.24
CA PRO A 880 12.32 24.63 32.57
C PRO A 880 10.91 24.03 32.52
N GLY A 881 10.65 22.98 33.32
CA GLY A 881 9.35 22.31 33.29
C GLY A 881 9.26 21.08 34.19
N SER A 882 8.05 20.50 34.27
CA SER A 882 7.76 19.23 34.93
C SER A 882 7.56 18.15 33.87
N TYR A 883 8.22 17.02 34.06
CA TYR A 883 8.30 15.93 33.09
C TYR A 883 7.90 14.60 33.73
N ARG A 884 7.63 13.61 32.86
CA ARG A 884 7.33 12.23 33.26
C ARG A 884 8.07 11.24 32.39
N ALA A 885 8.82 10.33 32.96
CA ALA A 885 9.56 9.29 32.26
C ALA A 885 8.94 7.92 32.57
N PRO A 886 8.42 7.19 31.61
CA PRO A 886 7.95 5.83 31.81
C PRO A 886 9.12 4.85 31.89
N TRP A 887 8.97 3.77 32.68
CA TRP A 887 9.86 2.64 32.71
C TRP A 887 9.08 1.33 32.72
N ASP A 888 9.37 0.45 31.75
CA ASP A 888 8.73 -0.82 31.48
C ASP A 888 9.38 -2.03 32.21
N GLY A 889 10.28 -1.79 33.16
CA GLY A 889 11.00 -2.84 33.85
C GLY A 889 12.01 -3.61 32.98
N ARG A 890 12.55 -2.94 31.91
CA ARG A 890 13.58 -3.51 31.03
C ARG A 890 14.89 -2.72 31.13
N ASN A 891 15.99 -3.38 30.79
CA ASN A 891 17.33 -2.75 30.73
C ASN A 891 17.55 -2.08 29.35
N ASP A 892 18.69 -1.41 29.14
CA ASP A 892 19.06 -0.76 27.88
C ASP A 892 19.14 -1.73 26.67
N HIS A 893 19.18 -3.05 26.90
CA HIS A 893 19.16 -4.08 25.87
C HIS A 893 17.74 -4.66 25.66
N GLY A 894 16.68 -4.03 26.19
CA GLY A 894 15.30 -4.48 26.06
C GLY A 894 14.95 -5.75 26.85
N ARG A 895 15.88 -6.31 27.65
CA ARG A 895 15.63 -7.51 28.43
C ARG A 895 14.94 -7.15 29.74
N ALA A 896 13.92 -7.92 30.10
CA ALA A 896 13.23 -7.80 31.40
C ALA A 896 14.19 -7.99 32.54
N VAL A 897 14.11 -7.11 33.56
CA VAL A 897 14.92 -7.24 34.78
C VAL A 897 14.13 -7.95 35.86
N ALA A 898 14.82 -8.56 36.84
CA ALA A 898 14.21 -9.35 37.91
C ALA A 898 13.36 -8.48 38.86
N SER A 899 12.36 -9.09 39.52
CA SER A 899 11.68 -8.46 40.67
C SER A 899 12.69 -8.06 41.72
N GLY A 900 12.51 -6.87 42.30
CA GLY A 900 13.45 -6.36 43.29
C GLY A 900 13.41 -4.85 43.45
N ARG A 901 14.35 -4.37 44.24
CA ARG A 901 14.51 -2.94 44.50
C ARG A 901 15.47 -2.33 43.49
N TYR A 902 15.07 -1.18 42.90
CA TYR A 902 15.86 -0.38 41.99
C TYR A 902 15.97 1.05 42.48
N PHE A 903 16.97 1.78 41.98
CA PHE A 903 17.17 3.20 42.26
C PHE A 903 17.12 3.96 40.96
N TYR A 904 16.50 5.15 40.96
CA TYR A 904 16.55 6.04 39.82
C TYR A 904 17.12 7.39 40.23
N ARG A 905 17.96 7.93 39.35
CA ARG A 905 18.75 9.14 39.60
C ARG A 905 18.53 10.17 38.51
N LEU A 906 18.06 11.35 38.92
CA LEU A 906 17.95 12.53 38.10
C LEU A 906 19.21 13.39 38.29
N ILE A 907 19.79 13.86 37.17
CA ILE A 907 20.90 14.82 37.11
C ILE A 907 20.49 15.97 36.24
N VAL A 908 20.47 17.19 36.76
CA VAL A 908 20.22 18.44 36.06
C VAL A 908 21.31 19.43 36.38
N GLY A 909 22.22 19.68 35.46
CA GLY A 909 23.43 20.49 35.73
C GLY A 909 24.26 19.92 36.89
N LYS A 910 24.37 20.69 37.97
CA LYS A 910 25.08 20.25 39.21
C LYS A 910 24.15 19.58 40.24
N ILE A 911 22.86 19.50 39.99
CA ILE A 911 21.87 18.96 40.92
C ILE A 911 21.72 17.47 40.68
N THR A 912 21.86 16.65 41.71
CA THR A 912 21.58 15.21 41.66
C THR A 912 20.53 14.86 42.70
N ARG A 913 19.54 14.05 42.31
CA ARG A 913 18.47 13.50 43.17
C ARG A 913 18.35 12.00 42.92
N THR A 914 18.14 11.22 43.99
CA THR A 914 17.97 9.76 43.87
C THR A 914 16.76 9.32 44.68
N ARG A 915 15.99 8.36 44.14
CA ARG A 915 14.89 7.68 44.84
C ARG A 915 14.93 6.18 44.57
N ALA A 916 14.19 5.43 45.39
CA ALA A 916 14.07 3.98 45.25
C ALA A 916 12.66 3.61 44.75
N MET A 917 12.58 2.49 44.04
CA MET A 917 11.32 1.89 43.57
C MET A 917 11.40 0.36 43.68
N THR A 918 10.25 -0.29 43.70
CA THR A 918 10.15 -1.76 43.81
C THR A 918 9.36 -2.32 42.63
N LEU A 919 10.01 -3.17 41.84
CA LEU A 919 9.41 -3.95 40.78
C LEU A 919 8.94 -5.29 41.34
N VAL A 920 7.69 -5.64 41.08
CA VAL A 920 7.07 -6.94 41.40
C VAL A 920 6.56 -7.53 40.09
N ARG A 921 6.97 -8.73 39.79
CA ARG A 921 6.48 -9.50 38.62
C ARG A 921 5.82 -10.76 39.10
#